data_92cd75a55642a170c33e7b3630751215
#
_entry.id   92cd75a55642a170c33e7b3630751215
#
_cell.length_a   1.000
_cell.length_b   1.000
_cell.length_c   1.000
_cell.angle_alpha   90.00
_cell.angle_beta   90.00
_cell.angle_gamma   90.00
#
_symmetry.space_group_name_H-M   'P 1'
#
loop_
_entity.id
_entity.type
_entity.pdbx_description
1 polymer ?
#
loop_
_entity_poly.entity_id
_entity_poly.type
_entity_poly.pdbx_seq_one_letter_code
_entity_poly.pdbx_strand_id
1 'polypeptide(L)'
;CSYKSSRNHLKQFTTEGPDVVLGAKEDAGVVAVTTDNDGHRWCVVMSHESHNHPSQIVPYEGAATGVGGNVRDVLCMGAEVIAVTDSFRFGNIEKNKTKWIHDGVVAGIAGYGNPLGIPNIGGDLYYHEGYNENCLVTLVTLGIVREDDIIHSYAPKNADGFDLILLGKPTDNSGFGGASFASLELEEEKKEQNKGAVQEPNAFLERHLLKSSYALFEILKEKVLINNIGFKDLGAGGVACASVELAETSGYGAEVWMDKIHIGMDGLHPSVYLCSETQERFMWVCSPDITPMILDHYNKVFDLPGVSEGAQASVVGKIRNDGQYIVHNADEEIVNAKAKEVTEGFLYDRPFEARNSNYVEPSFSEPTDYNQVLVDILSHENMASREPIFEQYDKQVQGRVHTETGLADSGVMAPFNSENYPEEIRNVGIALSTDHNPRYGLIDPYWGGVNAVVESMRNVAAVGATPHALSDCLCFGNPEKPHQMWEFVEGVRGVADACHAITLKDNPNDPTPIIAGNVSFYNESKNGPIPPSPIVSCLGRFKNVNKAVPAHFQNNDSVILLIGERKNELGGSVYYSLKNELGANVPKPNFEEVRNQIFALTDCIDSGLVLSCHDIADGGIASALAEMTFRNSIGCNVNIESDLSPDKILFSETGGFILEVLPKNVDTIKSVFSNYELGVFEIGSTGGESIQINGITDIFVSETKKAWTNGLREKL
;
A
#
# COMPACT_ATOMS: atom_id res chain seq x y z
N CYS A 1 -2.63 -7.26 20.21
CA CYS A 1 -3.12 -7.74 19.38
C CYS A 1 -4.39 -7.25 18.66
N SER A 2 -4.21 -6.29 17.78
CA SER A 2 -5.26 -5.64 17.00
C SER A 2 -6.12 -6.64 16.22
N TYR A 3 -5.50 -7.56 15.49
CA TYR A 3 -6.21 -8.52 14.64
C TYR A 3 -7.11 -9.51 15.41
N LYS A 4 -6.90 -9.71 16.72
CA LYS A 4 -7.79 -10.56 17.53
C LYS A 4 -9.22 -10.01 17.64
N SER A 5 -9.40 -8.69 17.50
CA SER A 5 -10.71 -8.04 17.45
C SER A 5 -11.28 -7.92 16.03
N SER A 6 -10.47 -8.08 15.00
CA SER A 6 -10.85 -7.85 13.59
C SER A 6 -11.13 -9.15 12.83
N ARG A 7 -10.46 -10.25 13.16
CA ARG A 7 -10.38 -11.48 12.37
C ARG A 7 -11.75 -12.04 11.92
N ASN A 8 -12.79 -11.92 12.75
CA ASN A 8 -14.12 -12.38 12.38
C ASN A 8 -14.77 -11.54 11.27
N HIS A 9 -14.47 -10.22 11.24
CA HIS A 9 -15.01 -9.31 10.24
C HIS A 9 -14.28 -9.42 8.90
N LEU A 10 -12.98 -9.75 8.91
CA LEU A 10 -12.17 -9.94 7.71
C LEU A 10 -12.53 -11.20 6.91
N LYS A 11 -13.27 -12.14 7.50
CA LYS A 11 -13.75 -13.36 6.81
C LYS A 11 -14.67 -13.07 5.62
N GLN A 12 -15.20 -11.86 5.51
CA GLN A 12 -16.01 -11.44 4.36
C GLN A 12 -15.15 -11.10 3.12
N PHE A 13 -13.84 -10.94 3.26
CA PHE A 13 -12.94 -10.73 2.13
C PHE A 13 -12.74 -12.01 1.31
N THR A 14 -12.71 -11.87 0.00
CA THR A 14 -12.27 -12.94 -0.90
C THR A 14 -10.74 -12.88 -0.98
N THR A 15 -10.08 -13.93 -0.49
CA THR A 15 -8.62 -14.05 -0.49
C THR A 15 -8.10 -15.13 -1.44
N GLU A 16 -9.00 -15.70 -2.24
CA GLU A 16 -8.73 -16.76 -3.21
C GLU A 16 -9.23 -16.31 -4.59
N GLY A 17 -8.68 -16.88 -5.64
CA GLY A 17 -9.05 -16.57 -7.02
C GLY A 17 -8.22 -17.37 -8.00
N PRO A 18 -8.54 -17.31 -9.31
CA PRO A 18 -7.89 -18.16 -10.32
C PRO A 18 -6.39 -17.93 -10.45
N ASP A 19 -5.93 -16.70 -10.23
CA ASP A 19 -4.52 -16.34 -10.32
C ASP A 19 -3.86 -16.20 -8.94
N VAL A 20 -4.62 -16.32 -7.83
CA VAL A 20 -4.05 -16.27 -6.48
C VAL A 20 -3.30 -17.57 -6.20
N VAL A 21 -2.01 -17.45 -5.97
CA VAL A 21 -1.15 -18.56 -5.55
C VAL A 21 -1.15 -18.67 -4.03
N LEU A 22 -1.07 -17.53 -3.36
CA LEU A 22 -1.09 -17.43 -1.91
C LEU A 22 -1.88 -16.20 -1.49
N GLY A 23 -2.99 -16.39 -0.79
CA GLY A 23 -3.75 -15.30 -0.20
C GLY A 23 -3.12 -14.82 1.11
N ALA A 24 -3.89 -14.04 1.89
CA ALA A 24 -3.44 -13.44 3.17
C ALA A 24 -3.26 -14.50 4.28
N LYS A 25 -2.33 -15.41 4.13
CA LYS A 25 -2.06 -16.54 5.05
C LYS A 25 -0.61 -16.60 5.55
N GLU A 26 0.31 -15.94 4.87
CA GLU A 26 1.74 -15.86 5.19
C GLU A 26 2.19 -14.39 5.27
N ASP A 27 3.49 -14.14 5.27
CA ASP A 27 4.04 -12.78 5.45
C ASP A 27 3.66 -11.83 4.30
N ALA A 28 3.44 -12.38 3.07
CA ALA A 28 2.95 -11.62 1.93
C ALA A 28 2.01 -12.46 1.06
N GLY A 29 1.14 -11.80 0.30
CA GLY A 29 0.28 -12.42 -0.70
C GLY A 29 1.01 -12.62 -2.03
N VAL A 30 0.61 -13.64 -2.81
CA VAL A 30 1.22 -13.97 -4.09
C VAL A 30 0.15 -14.17 -5.16
N VAL A 31 0.25 -13.45 -6.27
CA VAL A 31 -0.64 -13.56 -7.41
C VAL A 31 0.13 -13.71 -8.71
N ALA A 32 -0.28 -14.68 -9.55
CA ALA A 32 0.32 -14.87 -10.86
C ALA A 32 -0.12 -13.75 -11.82
N VAL A 33 0.83 -13.18 -12.55
CA VAL A 33 0.55 -12.12 -13.53
C VAL A 33 0.76 -12.57 -14.96
N THR A 34 1.49 -13.66 -15.17
CA THR A 34 1.70 -14.25 -16.49
C THR A 34 2.19 -15.69 -16.40
N THR A 35 2.14 -16.42 -17.52
CA THR A 35 2.69 -17.76 -17.68
C THR A 35 3.59 -17.75 -18.91
N ASP A 36 4.81 -18.34 -18.81
CA ASP A 36 5.72 -18.46 -19.93
C ASP A 36 5.36 -19.64 -20.85
N ASN A 37 6.09 -19.80 -21.98
CA ASN A 37 5.83 -20.85 -22.94
C ASN A 37 6.12 -22.27 -22.42
N ASP A 38 6.92 -22.39 -21.34
CA ASP A 38 7.22 -23.66 -20.67
C ASP A 38 6.15 -24.01 -19.62
N GLY A 39 5.19 -23.13 -19.38
CA GLY A 39 4.08 -23.32 -18.44
C GLY A 39 4.37 -22.87 -17.01
N HIS A 40 5.48 -22.21 -16.75
CA HIS A 40 5.77 -21.66 -15.42
C HIS A 40 5.00 -20.37 -15.18
N ARG A 41 4.33 -20.26 -14.04
CA ARG A 41 3.64 -19.05 -13.61
C ARG A 41 4.63 -18.08 -12.94
N TRP A 42 4.58 -16.83 -13.41
CA TRP A 42 5.38 -15.73 -12.86
C TRP A 42 4.49 -14.82 -12.04
N CYS A 43 4.91 -14.57 -10.81
CA CYS A 43 4.07 -14.00 -9.78
C CYS A 43 4.61 -12.65 -9.30
N VAL A 44 3.68 -11.81 -8.83
CA VAL A 44 3.95 -10.66 -7.98
C VAL A 44 3.66 -11.05 -6.54
N VAL A 45 4.60 -10.76 -5.66
CA VAL A 45 4.46 -10.84 -4.21
C VAL A 45 4.14 -9.44 -3.71
N MET A 46 3.16 -9.31 -2.81
CA MET A 46 2.67 -8.02 -2.30
C MET A 46 2.49 -8.09 -0.79
N SER A 47 3.12 -7.15 -0.08
CA SER A 47 2.87 -6.88 1.33
C SER A 47 2.38 -5.45 1.52
N HIS A 48 1.49 -5.22 2.48
CA HIS A 48 0.95 -3.90 2.83
C HIS A 48 0.92 -3.75 4.34
N GLU A 49 1.77 -2.89 4.87
CA GLU A 49 2.01 -2.74 6.30
C GLU A 49 1.87 -1.29 6.77
N SER A 50 1.72 -1.11 8.09
CA SER A 50 1.66 0.21 8.74
C SER A 50 2.67 0.35 9.86
N HIS A 51 3.25 1.55 9.99
CA HIS A 51 4.16 1.90 11.08
C HIS A 51 3.79 3.26 11.70
N ASN A 52 2.53 3.37 12.19
CA ASN A 52 1.87 4.61 12.57
C ASN A 52 2.43 5.22 13.88
N HIS A 53 2.28 4.50 15.01
CA HIS A 53 2.69 4.97 16.33
C HIS A 53 4.17 5.29 16.44
N PRO A 54 5.09 4.44 15.94
CA PRO A 54 6.52 4.77 15.94
C PRO A 54 6.84 6.04 15.15
N SER A 55 6.23 6.22 13.98
CA SER A 55 6.43 7.39 13.12
C SER A 55 5.91 8.69 13.75
N GLN A 56 4.88 8.62 14.60
CA GLN A 56 4.40 9.77 15.38
C GLN A 56 5.41 10.23 16.43
N ILE A 57 6.21 9.32 16.99
CA ILE A 57 7.13 9.58 18.10
C ILE A 57 8.55 9.90 17.60
N VAL A 58 9.07 9.10 16.67
CA VAL A 58 10.41 9.20 16.08
C VAL A 58 10.25 9.02 14.57
N PRO A 59 9.89 10.09 13.83
CA PRO A 59 9.41 9.98 12.45
C PRO A 59 10.37 9.31 11.49
N TYR A 60 11.67 9.62 11.54
CA TYR A 60 12.66 9.04 10.65
C TYR A 60 12.82 7.53 10.89
N GLU A 61 13.13 7.14 12.11
CA GLU A 61 13.35 5.74 12.47
C GLU A 61 12.06 4.91 12.32
N GLY A 62 10.92 5.51 12.68
CA GLY A 62 9.61 4.87 12.52
C GLY A 62 9.29 4.56 11.05
N ALA A 63 9.46 5.52 10.17
CA ALA A 63 9.19 5.34 8.74
C ALA A 63 10.22 4.42 8.05
N ALA A 64 11.51 4.58 8.38
CA ALA A 64 12.58 3.72 7.88
C ALA A 64 12.36 2.25 8.26
N THR A 65 11.99 1.99 9.51
CA THR A 65 11.64 0.64 9.99
C THR A 65 10.42 0.07 9.24
N GLY A 66 9.42 0.92 8.95
CA GLY A 66 8.26 0.52 8.15
C GLY A 66 8.65 0.00 6.77
N VAL A 67 9.57 0.69 6.07
CA VAL A 67 10.14 0.19 4.79
C VAL A 67 10.84 -1.15 5.00
N GLY A 68 11.71 -1.24 6.01
CA GLY A 68 12.52 -2.44 6.27
C GLY A 68 11.64 -3.67 6.53
N GLY A 69 10.65 -3.57 7.42
CA GLY A 69 9.73 -4.67 7.74
C GLY A 69 8.97 -5.15 6.51
N ASN A 70 8.38 -4.23 5.76
CA ASN A 70 7.59 -4.54 4.58
C ASN A 70 8.44 -5.18 3.45
N VAL A 71 9.70 -4.74 3.28
CA VAL A 71 10.67 -5.34 2.34
C VAL A 71 11.04 -6.76 2.76
N ARG A 72 11.23 -7.01 4.08
CA ARG A 72 11.56 -8.33 4.61
C ARG A 72 10.45 -9.35 4.39
N ASP A 73 9.17 -8.95 4.56
CA ASP A 73 8.03 -9.83 4.27
C ASP A 73 8.09 -10.38 2.85
N VAL A 74 8.30 -9.49 1.88
CA VAL A 74 8.39 -9.86 0.46
C VAL A 74 9.61 -10.73 0.18
N LEU A 75 10.78 -10.41 0.78
CA LEU A 75 12.00 -11.22 0.64
C LEU A 75 11.80 -12.63 1.17
N CYS A 76 11.08 -12.78 2.29
CA CYS A 76 10.86 -14.09 2.92
C CYS A 76 10.08 -15.07 2.04
N MET A 77 9.32 -14.55 1.07
CA MET A 77 8.65 -15.37 0.06
C MET A 77 9.59 -15.87 -1.07
N GLY A 78 10.90 -15.66 -0.95
CA GLY A 78 11.88 -16.01 -2.00
C GLY A 78 11.89 -15.04 -3.18
N ALA A 79 11.23 -13.89 -3.05
CA ALA A 79 11.01 -12.92 -4.11
C ALA A 79 12.16 -11.89 -4.21
N GLU A 80 12.42 -11.43 -5.43
CA GLU A 80 13.21 -10.23 -5.68
C GLU A 80 12.32 -8.99 -5.48
N VAL A 81 12.67 -8.13 -4.54
CA VAL A 81 11.94 -6.88 -4.27
C VAL A 81 12.19 -5.88 -5.38
N ILE A 82 11.11 -5.38 -6.00
CA ILE A 82 11.18 -4.54 -7.21
C ILE A 82 10.61 -3.14 -7.04
N ALA A 83 9.75 -2.90 -6.06
CA ALA A 83 9.15 -1.59 -5.84
C ALA A 83 8.65 -1.42 -4.41
N VAL A 84 8.56 -0.15 -3.99
CA VAL A 84 7.80 0.30 -2.83
C VAL A 84 6.87 1.44 -3.23
N THR A 85 5.77 1.60 -2.50
CA THR A 85 4.94 2.81 -2.48
C THR A 85 4.67 3.20 -1.05
N ASP A 86 4.33 4.46 -0.82
CA ASP A 86 4.01 4.98 0.51
C ASP A 86 2.65 5.69 0.51
N SER A 87 1.96 5.65 1.65
CA SER A 87 0.72 6.39 1.82
C SER A 87 0.70 7.04 3.20
N PHE A 88 0.52 8.36 3.22
CA PHE A 88 0.65 9.17 4.42
C PHE A 88 -0.65 9.88 4.77
N ARG A 89 -0.94 9.91 6.07
CA ARG A 89 -1.99 10.76 6.63
C ARG A 89 -1.36 11.58 7.74
N PHE A 90 -1.22 12.88 7.49
CA PHE A 90 -0.62 13.82 8.44
C PHE A 90 -1.66 14.78 9.02
N GLY A 91 -1.33 15.36 10.17
CA GLY A 91 -2.12 16.41 10.79
C GLY A 91 -2.23 17.68 9.96
N ASN A 92 -2.79 18.73 10.55
CA ASN A 92 -2.89 20.04 9.91
C ASN A 92 -1.47 20.56 9.58
N ILE A 93 -1.21 20.86 8.31
CA ILE A 93 0.11 21.27 7.77
C ILE A 93 0.60 22.59 8.36
N GLU A 94 -0.28 23.46 8.86
CA GLU A 94 0.11 24.73 9.50
C GLU A 94 0.81 24.53 10.86
N LYS A 95 0.77 23.30 11.43
CA LYS A 95 1.42 22.99 12.71
C LYS A 95 2.86 22.58 12.51
N ASN A 96 3.79 23.21 13.24
CA ASN A 96 5.21 22.85 13.24
C ASN A 96 5.45 21.37 13.55
N LYS A 97 4.64 20.76 14.43
CA LYS A 97 4.74 19.34 14.75
C LYS A 97 4.43 18.47 13.53
N THR A 98 3.41 18.82 12.76
CA THR A 98 3.05 18.12 11.51
C THR A 98 4.17 18.21 10.49
N LYS A 99 4.76 19.39 10.27
CA LYS A 99 5.89 19.59 9.37
C LYS A 99 7.10 18.75 9.79
N TRP A 100 7.44 18.76 11.09
CA TRP A 100 8.53 17.94 11.62
C TRP A 100 8.29 16.44 11.42
N ILE A 101 7.04 15.96 11.60
CA ILE A 101 6.67 14.55 11.34
C ILE A 101 6.79 14.25 9.85
N HIS A 102 6.22 15.10 9.00
CA HIS A 102 6.29 14.97 7.54
C HIS A 102 7.74 14.85 7.06
N ASP A 103 8.59 15.81 7.43
CA ASP A 103 9.99 15.84 7.02
C ASP A 103 10.75 14.59 7.48
N GLY A 104 10.54 14.18 8.73
CA GLY A 104 11.17 12.99 9.29
C GLY A 104 10.70 11.71 8.61
N VAL A 105 9.39 11.57 8.35
CA VAL A 105 8.82 10.40 7.67
C VAL A 105 9.34 10.28 6.24
N VAL A 106 9.25 11.35 5.44
CA VAL A 106 9.74 11.35 4.05
C VAL A 106 11.24 11.07 3.99
N ALA A 107 12.03 11.69 4.87
CA ALA A 107 13.46 11.42 4.98
C ALA A 107 13.75 9.96 5.42
N GLY A 108 12.93 9.38 6.28
CA GLY A 108 13.07 7.99 6.71
C GLY A 108 12.81 6.99 5.57
N ILE A 109 11.75 7.22 4.77
CA ILE A 109 11.46 6.43 3.56
C ILE A 109 12.63 6.51 2.58
N ALA A 110 13.09 7.72 2.26
CA ALA A 110 14.24 7.94 1.37
C ALA A 110 15.52 7.31 1.92
N GLY A 111 15.80 7.53 3.21
CA GLY A 111 17.02 7.08 3.87
C GLY A 111 17.14 5.57 4.02
N TYR A 112 16.04 4.84 3.89
CA TYR A 112 16.04 3.38 3.89
C TYR A 112 15.84 2.81 2.47
N GLY A 113 14.84 3.25 1.72
CA GLY A 113 14.52 2.73 0.40
C GLY A 113 15.60 2.96 -0.66
N ASN A 114 16.16 4.20 -0.71
CA ASN A 114 17.21 4.53 -1.67
C ASN A 114 18.48 3.66 -1.50
N PRO A 115 19.05 3.48 -0.28
CA PRO A 115 20.18 2.57 -0.09
C PRO A 115 19.90 1.11 -0.44
N LEU A 116 18.66 0.65 -0.29
CA LEU A 116 18.27 -0.69 -0.72
C LEU A 116 18.27 -0.83 -2.25
N GLY A 117 18.23 0.29 -2.98
CA GLY A 117 18.15 0.30 -4.44
C GLY A 117 16.80 -0.23 -4.93
N ILE A 118 15.72 0.15 -4.27
CA ILE A 118 14.34 -0.18 -4.60
C ILE A 118 13.63 1.11 -5.04
N PRO A 119 13.01 1.16 -6.23
CA PRO A 119 12.31 2.37 -6.67
C PRO A 119 11.03 2.59 -5.88
N ASN A 120 10.75 3.85 -5.54
CA ASN A 120 9.43 4.29 -5.10
C ASN A 120 8.61 4.69 -6.34
N ILE A 121 7.52 3.98 -6.60
CA ILE A 121 6.75 4.11 -7.84
C ILE A 121 5.44 4.89 -7.69
N GLY A 122 5.13 5.35 -6.48
CA GLY A 122 3.90 6.11 -6.22
C GLY A 122 3.60 6.19 -4.75
N GLY A 123 2.41 6.64 -4.44
CA GLY A 123 1.93 6.78 -3.08
C GLY A 123 0.69 7.66 -3.01
N ASP A 124 0.25 7.94 -1.78
CA ASP A 124 -0.87 8.80 -1.52
C ASP A 124 -0.61 9.69 -0.29
N LEU A 125 -1.18 10.88 -0.26
CA LEU A 125 -0.97 11.84 0.80
C LEU A 125 -2.24 12.62 1.10
N TYR A 126 -2.60 12.68 2.38
CA TYR A 126 -3.70 13.54 2.84
C TYR A 126 -3.36 14.23 4.16
N TYR A 127 -3.65 15.53 4.25
CA TYR A 127 -3.55 16.33 5.49
C TYR A 127 -4.94 16.55 6.09
N HIS A 128 -5.10 16.21 7.36
CA HIS A 128 -6.35 16.45 8.09
C HIS A 128 -6.08 16.57 9.59
N GLU A 129 -6.76 17.50 10.26
CA GLU A 129 -6.56 17.76 11.69
C GLU A 129 -6.78 16.53 12.61
N GLY A 130 -7.60 15.58 12.17
CA GLY A 130 -7.80 14.31 12.88
C GLY A 130 -6.55 13.47 13.07
N TYR A 131 -5.48 13.72 12.30
CA TYR A 131 -4.19 13.04 12.43
C TYR A 131 -3.11 13.85 13.18
N ASN A 132 -3.47 14.98 13.80
CA ASN A 132 -2.50 15.86 14.49
C ASN A 132 -1.62 15.15 15.53
N GLU A 133 -2.18 14.18 16.23
CA GLU A 133 -1.50 13.46 17.31
C GLU A 133 -1.27 11.99 17.01
N ASN A 134 -1.69 11.53 15.84
CA ASN A 134 -1.48 10.17 15.36
C ASN A 134 -1.48 10.15 13.82
N CYS A 135 -0.30 10.31 13.24
CA CYS A 135 -0.13 10.16 11.80
C CYS A 135 -0.30 8.71 11.35
N LEU A 136 -0.59 8.50 10.07
CA LEU A 136 -0.53 7.18 9.45
C LEU A 136 0.63 7.16 8.45
N VAL A 137 1.39 6.08 8.51
CA VAL A 137 2.46 5.76 7.58
C VAL A 137 2.25 4.32 7.15
N THR A 138 1.80 4.12 5.92
CA THR A 138 1.53 2.80 5.36
C THR A 138 2.36 2.61 4.10
N LEU A 139 2.73 1.37 3.81
CA LEU A 139 3.70 1.03 2.78
C LEU A 139 3.24 -0.23 2.05
N VAL A 140 3.37 -0.22 0.73
CA VAL A 140 3.23 -1.42 -0.09
C VAL A 140 4.57 -1.76 -0.71
N THR A 141 4.98 -3.01 -0.60
CA THR A 141 6.17 -3.54 -1.27
C THR A 141 5.77 -4.60 -2.27
N LEU A 142 6.36 -4.53 -3.46
CA LEU A 142 6.21 -5.53 -4.51
C LEU A 142 7.51 -6.29 -4.74
N GLY A 143 7.37 -7.59 -4.92
CA GLY A 143 8.44 -8.48 -5.38
C GLY A 143 7.99 -9.35 -6.52
N ILE A 144 8.93 -10.04 -7.16
CA ILE A 144 8.66 -11.02 -8.20
C ILE A 144 9.30 -12.36 -7.89
N VAL A 145 8.59 -13.42 -8.22
CA VAL A 145 9.05 -14.79 -8.03
C VAL A 145 8.36 -15.71 -9.04
N ARG A 146 9.03 -16.80 -9.44
CA ARG A 146 8.35 -17.89 -10.13
C ARG A 146 7.62 -18.76 -9.11
N GLU A 147 6.41 -19.21 -9.42
CA GLU A 147 5.58 -19.99 -8.48
C GLU A 147 6.33 -21.19 -7.87
N ASP A 148 7.12 -21.90 -8.67
CA ASP A 148 7.91 -23.05 -8.21
C ASP A 148 9.06 -22.69 -7.25
N ASP A 149 9.42 -21.42 -7.17
CA ASP A 149 10.55 -20.91 -6.40
C ASP A 149 10.12 -20.19 -5.11
N ILE A 150 8.83 -20.20 -4.80
CA ILE A 150 8.30 -19.58 -3.56
C ILE A 150 8.88 -20.31 -2.34
N ILE A 151 9.43 -19.53 -1.43
CA ILE A 151 9.84 -20.00 -0.10
C ILE A 151 8.69 -19.67 0.86
N HIS A 152 8.34 -20.62 1.71
CA HIS A 152 7.26 -20.46 2.67
C HIS A 152 7.74 -20.00 4.04
N SER A 153 6.92 -19.23 4.75
CA SER A 153 7.18 -18.78 6.11
C SER A 153 6.77 -19.80 7.19
N TYR A 154 6.93 -21.11 6.88
CA TYR A 154 6.65 -22.21 7.81
C TYR A 154 7.60 -23.39 7.58
N ALA A 155 7.68 -24.26 8.59
CA ALA A 155 8.53 -25.47 8.52
C ALA A 155 8.03 -26.44 7.44
N PRO A 156 8.92 -26.99 6.61
CA PRO A 156 8.55 -27.95 5.57
C PRO A 156 8.05 -29.27 6.16
N LYS A 157 7.54 -30.14 5.31
CA LYS A 157 7.13 -31.50 5.73
C LYS A 157 8.30 -32.31 6.30
N ASN A 158 8.05 -33.10 7.33
CA ASN A 158 9.06 -33.95 8.02
C ASN A 158 10.18 -33.12 8.69
N ALA A 159 9.87 -31.94 9.20
CA ALA A 159 10.83 -31.02 9.79
C ALA A 159 11.27 -31.38 11.22
N ASP A 160 10.85 -32.51 11.80
CA ASP A 160 11.30 -32.89 13.15
C ASP A 160 12.83 -32.93 13.24
N GLY A 161 13.39 -32.20 14.20
CA GLY A 161 14.83 -32.05 14.39
C GLY A 161 15.52 -31.06 13.43
N PHE A 162 14.79 -30.36 12.57
CA PHE A 162 15.36 -29.29 11.72
C PHE A 162 15.86 -28.13 12.57
N ASP A 163 16.95 -27.52 12.12
CA ASP A 163 17.56 -26.39 12.80
C ASP A 163 16.79 -25.09 12.54
N LEU A 164 16.68 -24.26 13.58
CA LEU A 164 16.27 -22.86 13.51
C LEU A 164 17.52 -21.99 13.51
N ILE A 165 17.74 -21.22 12.44
CA ILE A 165 18.92 -20.37 12.27
C ILE A 165 18.48 -18.91 12.33
N LEU A 166 18.93 -18.20 13.37
CA LEU A 166 18.78 -16.75 13.46
C LEU A 166 19.85 -16.08 12.61
N LEU A 167 19.44 -15.18 11.73
CA LEU A 167 20.28 -14.42 10.79
C LEU A 167 20.14 -12.93 11.04
N GLY A 168 21.22 -12.18 11.00
CA GLY A 168 21.22 -10.72 10.94
C GLY A 168 21.83 -10.01 12.14
N LYS A 169 21.29 -8.84 12.47
CA LYS A 169 21.75 -7.94 13.54
C LYS A 169 21.74 -8.64 14.90
N PRO A 170 22.74 -8.40 15.79
CA PRO A 170 22.69 -8.94 17.14
C PRO A 170 21.52 -8.31 17.91
N THR A 171 20.86 -9.12 18.75
CA THR A 171 19.73 -8.68 19.56
C THR A 171 20.14 -7.58 20.52
N ASP A 172 19.42 -6.48 20.50
CA ASP A 172 19.58 -5.34 21.41
C ASP A 172 18.22 -5.02 22.07
N ASN A 173 18.13 -3.93 22.82
CA ASN A 173 16.89 -3.51 23.48
C ASN A 173 16.03 -2.55 22.64
N SER A 174 16.43 -2.24 21.41
CA SER A 174 15.62 -1.42 20.50
C SER A 174 14.36 -2.18 20.09
N GLY A 175 13.23 -1.48 19.99
CA GLY A 175 11.96 -2.10 19.66
C GLY A 175 11.38 -3.04 20.74
N PHE A 176 11.98 -3.14 21.92
CA PHE A 176 11.41 -3.95 23.00
C PHE A 176 10.06 -3.38 23.47
N GLY A 177 9.00 -4.16 23.27
CA GLY A 177 7.63 -3.74 23.56
C GLY A 177 6.96 -2.93 22.46
N GLY A 178 7.53 -2.87 21.25
CA GLY A 178 6.98 -2.14 20.09
C GLY A 178 5.55 -2.52 19.76
N ALA A 179 5.25 -3.80 19.62
CA ALA A 179 3.89 -4.29 19.38
C ALA A 179 2.91 -3.95 20.52
N SER A 180 3.37 -3.96 21.77
CA SER A 180 2.56 -3.54 22.91
C SER A 180 2.31 -2.03 22.89
N PHE A 181 3.32 -1.23 22.56
CA PHE A 181 3.22 0.21 22.40
C PHE A 181 2.23 0.59 21.27
N ALA A 182 2.30 -0.08 20.14
CA ALA A 182 1.39 0.13 19.00
C ALA A 182 -0.08 -0.27 19.29
N SER A 183 -0.34 -0.89 20.44
CA SER A 183 -1.68 -1.29 20.90
C SER A 183 -2.17 -0.46 22.09
N LEU A 184 -1.62 0.73 22.31
CA LEU A 184 -1.98 1.66 23.37
C LEU A 184 -2.35 3.03 22.79
N GLU A 185 -3.19 3.77 23.51
CA GLU A 185 -3.46 5.18 23.20
C GLU A 185 -2.17 6.01 23.33
N LEU A 186 -1.93 6.91 22.37
CA LEU A 186 -0.77 7.79 22.35
C LEU A 186 -0.89 8.89 23.42
N GLU A 187 -0.07 8.77 24.48
CA GLU A 187 0.07 9.74 25.55
C GLU A 187 1.36 10.55 25.39
N GLU A 188 1.26 11.86 25.20
CA GLU A 188 2.42 12.73 25.02
C GLU A 188 3.37 12.75 26.22
N GLU A 189 2.83 12.54 27.43
CA GLU A 189 3.60 12.48 28.68
C GLU A 189 4.53 11.25 28.75
N LYS A 190 4.22 10.18 28.01
CA LYS A 190 5.01 8.95 27.95
C LYS A 190 5.96 8.90 26.74
N LYS A 191 6.02 9.96 25.93
CA LYS A 191 6.79 10.00 24.69
C LYS A 191 8.26 9.59 24.88
N GLU A 192 8.92 10.11 25.93
CA GLU A 192 10.34 9.78 26.19
C GLU A 192 10.55 8.31 26.57
N GLN A 193 9.59 7.69 27.28
CA GLN A 193 9.63 6.26 27.60
C GLN A 193 9.38 5.40 26.37
N ASN A 194 8.53 5.87 25.48
CA ASN A 194 8.13 5.13 24.29
C ASN A 194 9.18 5.17 23.16
N LYS A 195 10.16 6.08 23.22
CA LYS A 195 11.28 6.11 22.25
C LYS A 195 12.05 4.78 22.21
N GLY A 196 12.26 4.13 23.35
CA GLY A 196 12.93 2.83 23.40
C GLY A 196 12.14 1.67 22.79
N ALA A 197 10.83 1.85 22.55
CA ALA A 197 10.00 0.87 21.85
C ALA A 197 10.07 1.02 20.31
N VAL A 198 10.71 2.08 19.81
CA VAL A 198 10.98 2.24 18.38
C VAL A 198 12.29 1.55 18.01
N GLN A 199 12.29 0.85 16.91
CA GLN A 199 13.44 0.10 16.39
C GLN A 199 14.50 1.06 15.84
N GLU A 200 15.75 0.59 15.77
CA GLU A 200 16.87 1.32 15.16
C GLU A 200 17.19 0.69 13.79
N PRO A 201 16.80 1.35 12.68
CA PRO A 201 16.95 0.80 11.33
C PRO A 201 18.39 0.93 10.81
N ASN A 202 18.86 -0.08 10.04
CA ASN A 202 20.16 -0.11 9.38
C ASN A 202 20.03 -0.54 7.92
N ALA A 203 19.79 0.43 7.04
CA ALA A 203 19.60 0.18 5.60
C ALA A 203 20.82 -0.46 4.92
N PHE A 204 22.02 -0.17 5.37
CA PHE A 204 23.24 -0.77 4.83
C PHE A 204 23.31 -2.29 5.11
N LEU A 205 23.01 -2.69 6.34
CA LEU A 205 22.95 -4.09 6.72
C LEU A 205 21.82 -4.80 5.97
N GLU A 206 20.64 -4.21 5.89
CA GLU A 206 19.50 -4.76 5.14
C GLU A 206 19.85 -4.98 3.66
N ARG A 207 20.52 -4.00 3.02
CA ARG A 207 21.00 -4.17 1.64
C ARG A 207 21.94 -5.37 1.48
N HIS A 208 22.80 -5.59 2.47
CA HIS A 208 23.71 -6.72 2.48
C HIS A 208 22.97 -8.06 2.64
N LEU A 209 21.97 -8.09 3.55
CA LEU A 209 21.10 -9.25 3.77
C LEU A 209 20.27 -9.59 2.54
N LEU A 210 19.70 -8.59 1.85
CA LEU A 210 19.00 -8.78 0.59
C LEU A 210 19.90 -9.45 -0.45
N LYS A 211 21.10 -8.90 -0.69
CA LYS A 211 22.03 -9.43 -1.70
C LYS A 211 22.50 -10.84 -1.38
N SER A 212 22.84 -11.11 -0.13
CA SER A 212 23.25 -12.45 0.29
C SER A 212 22.11 -13.45 0.20
N SER A 213 20.88 -13.05 0.55
CA SER A 213 19.71 -13.93 0.46
C SER A 213 19.36 -14.26 -1.01
N TYR A 214 19.37 -13.29 -1.92
CA TYR A 214 19.15 -13.55 -3.34
C TYR A 214 20.18 -14.56 -3.89
N ALA A 215 21.47 -14.41 -3.54
CA ALA A 215 22.50 -15.36 -3.95
C ALA A 215 22.27 -16.75 -3.36
N LEU A 216 21.77 -16.86 -2.12
CA LEU A 216 21.42 -18.13 -1.52
C LEU A 216 20.20 -18.77 -2.19
N PHE A 217 19.18 -17.98 -2.55
CA PHE A 217 18.01 -18.49 -3.26
C PHE A 217 18.38 -19.17 -4.57
N GLU A 218 19.30 -18.59 -5.36
CA GLU A 218 19.79 -19.22 -6.59
C GLU A 218 20.50 -20.56 -6.31
N ILE A 219 21.33 -20.65 -5.27
CA ILE A 219 21.97 -21.91 -4.87
C ILE A 219 20.93 -22.97 -4.47
N LEU A 220 19.88 -22.55 -3.74
CA LEU A 220 18.81 -23.44 -3.28
C LEU A 220 17.96 -23.95 -4.46
N LYS A 221 17.69 -23.09 -5.44
CA LYS A 221 17.00 -23.43 -6.70
C LYS A 221 17.82 -24.46 -7.50
N GLU A 222 19.09 -24.17 -7.76
CA GLU A 222 20.01 -25.08 -8.51
C GLU A 222 20.10 -26.46 -7.86
N LYS A 223 20.05 -26.53 -6.53
CA LYS A 223 20.10 -27.76 -5.76
C LYS A 223 18.75 -28.42 -5.53
N VAL A 224 17.66 -27.83 -6.01
CA VAL A 224 16.26 -28.30 -5.80
C VAL A 224 15.93 -28.46 -4.31
N LEU A 225 16.30 -27.48 -3.49
CA LEU A 225 16.13 -27.48 -2.03
C LEU A 225 15.03 -26.54 -1.52
N ILE A 226 14.37 -25.78 -2.39
CA ILE A 226 13.33 -24.78 -1.99
C ILE A 226 12.25 -25.41 -1.10
N ASN A 227 11.76 -26.59 -1.42
CA ASN A 227 10.73 -27.27 -0.64
C ASN A 227 11.23 -27.92 0.67
N ASN A 228 12.51 -27.78 1.00
CA ASN A 228 13.14 -28.38 2.19
C ASN A 228 13.52 -27.35 3.25
N ILE A 229 13.08 -26.12 3.06
CA ILE A 229 13.40 -24.97 3.91
C ILE A 229 12.15 -24.14 4.21
N GLY A 230 12.23 -23.29 5.23
CA GLY A 230 11.30 -22.20 5.48
C GLY A 230 12.09 -20.95 5.87
N PHE A 231 11.53 -19.79 5.61
CA PHE A 231 12.20 -18.51 5.85
C PHE A 231 11.17 -17.45 6.31
N LYS A 232 11.48 -16.74 7.38
CA LYS A 232 10.60 -15.73 7.97
C LYS A 232 11.40 -14.56 8.49
N ASP A 233 10.81 -13.35 8.43
CA ASP A 233 11.37 -12.17 9.08
C ASP A 233 11.14 -12.19 10.59
N LEU A 234 11.85 -11.34 11.32
CA LEU A 234 11.62 -11.05 12.72
C LEU A 234 11.04 -9.64 12.88
N GLY A 235 9.73 -9.57 12.92
CA GLY A 235 8.98 -8.36 13.25
C GLY A 235 8.53 -8.36 14.73
N ALA A 236 7.25 -8.12 14.94
CA ALA A 236 6.60 -8.09 16.25
C ALA A 236 6.84 -9.37 17.07
N GLY A 237 7.28 -9.22 18.31
CA GLY A 237 7.58 -10.33 19.23
C GLY A 237 8.89 -11.08 18.96
N GLY A 238 9.69 -10.62 18.01
CA GLY A 238 11.08 -11.04 17.80
C GLY A 238 11.29 -12.53 17.60
N VAL A 239 12.34 -13.08 18.26
CA VAL A 239 12.72 -14.50 18.15
C VAL A 239 11.62 -15.44 18.61
N ALA A 240 10.88 -15.08 19.65
CA ALA A 240 9.80 -15.92 20.18
C ALA A 240 8.68 -16.09 19.15
N CYS A 241 8.23 -15.00 18.51
CA CYS A 241 7.18 -15.03 17.52
C CYS A 241 7.61 -15.80 16.28
N ALA A 242 8.75 -15.44 15.68
CA ALA A 242 9.23 -16.08 14.46
C ALA A 242 9.46 -17.59 14.63
N SER A 243 10.07 -18.02 15.74
CA SER A 243 10.36 -19.43 15.99
C SER A 243 9.11 -20.28 16.21
N VAL A 244 8.11 -19.74 16.93
CA VAL A 244 6.87 -20.47 17.20
C VAL A 244 5.97 -20.52 15.96
N GLU A 245 5.88 -19.44 15.19
CA GLU A 245 5.04 -19.38 13.98
C GLU A 245 5.62 -20.27 12.87
N LEU A 246 6.93 -20.25 12.61
CA LEU A 246 7.59 -21.18 11.68
C LEU A 246 7.25 -22.64 11.98
N ALA A 247 7.16 -23.01 13.26
CA ALA A 247 6.86 -24.39 13.67
C ALA A 247 5.36 -24.69 13.64
N GLU A 248 4.54 -23.85 14.29
CA GLU A 248 3.13 -24.14 14.56
C GLU A 248 2.27 -24.15 13.31
N THR A 249 2.53 -23.26 12.34
CA THR A 249 1.80 -23.21 11.06
C THR A 249 1.78 -24.56 10.33
N SER A 250 2.82 -25.39 10.55
CA SER A 250 2.90 -26.77 10.02
C SER A 250 2.56 -27.85 11.06
N GLY A 251 2.05 -27.47 12.24
CA GLY A 251 1.65 -28.39 13.30
C GLY A 251 2.79 -28.91 14.18
N TYR A 252 3.97 -28.26 14.10
CA TYR A 252 5.14 -28.60 14.92
C TYR A 252 5.20 -27.72 16.19
N GLY A 253 6.14 -28.04 17.06
CA GLY A 253 6.66 -27.21 18.12
C GLY A 253 8.09 -26.77 17.84
N ALA A 254 8.66 -25.99 18.75
CA ALA A 254 10.06 -25.56 18.66
C ALA A 254 10.74 -25.57 20.00
N GLU A 255 12.04 -25.77 20.01
CA GLU A 255 12.92 -25.65 21.17
C GLU A 255 14.00 -24.60 20.86
N VAL A 256 14.11 -23.58 21.73
CA VAL A 256 15.01 -22.44 21.54
C VAL A 256 15.97 -22.34 22.72
N TRP A 257 17.24 -22.13 22.44
CA TRP A 257 18.32 -21.93 23.44
C TRP A 257 18.76 -20.47 23.42
N MET A 258 18.46 -19.73 24.46
CA MET A 258 18.75 -18.30 24.57
C MET A 258 20.25 -17.98 24.54
N ASP A 259 21.08 -18.85 25.12
CA ASP A 259 22.53 -18.72 25.13
C ASP A 259 23.18 -18.81 23.74
N LYS A 260 22.41 -19.24 22.74
CA LYS A 260 22.86 -19.29 21.33
C LYS A 260 22.38 -18.08 20.50
N ILE A 261 21.50 -17.25 21.06
CA ILE A 261 21.07 -16.01 20.42
C ILE A 261 22.20 -14.99 20.49
N HIS A 262 22.68 -14.51 19.35
CA HIS A 262 23.71 -13.46 19.33
C HIS A 262 23.13 -12.12 19.80
N ILE A 263 23.87 -11.44 20.69
CA ILE A 263 23.47 -10.23 21.38
C ILE A 263 24.44 -9.09 21.12
N GLY A 264 23.92 -7.87 21.06
CA GLY A 264 24.70 -6.63 20.84
C GLY A 264 25.14 -5.94 22.13
N MET A 265 24.62 -6.35 23.26
CA MET A 265 24.96 -5.75 24.56
C MET A 265 24.80 -6.75 25.72
N ASP A 266 25.69 -6.65 26.71
CA ASP A 266 25.65 -7.51 27.87
C ASP A 266 24.50 -7.13 28.84
N GLY A 267 24.07 -8.12 29.64
CA GLY A 267 23.14 -7.90 30.75
C GLY A 267 21.67 -7.66 30.35
N LEU A 268 21.29 -7.99 29.13
CA LEU A 268 19.88 -7.94 28.72
C LEU A 268 19.03 -8.91 29.55
N HIS A 269 17.80 -8.52 29.84
CA HIS A 269 16.83 -9.42 30.49
C HIS A 269 16.39 -10.52 29.50
N PRO A 270 16.09 -11.77 29.95
CA PRO A 270 15.63 -12.87 29.10
C PRO A 270 14.46 -12.51 28.15
N SER A 271 13.50 -11.69 28.62
CA SER A 271 12.41 -11.23 27.76
C SER A 271 12.86 -10.38 26.58
N VAL A 272 13.97 -9.65 26.71
CA VAL A 272 14.55 -8.86 25.61
C VAL A 272 15.17 -9.76 24.56
N TYR A 273 15.88 -10.83 24.96
CA TYR A 273 16.42 -11.82 23.99
C TYR A 273 15.33 -12.40 23.10
N LEU A 274 14.16 -12.68 23.70
CA LEU A 274 13.07 -13.36 23.02
C LEU A 274 12.15 -12.40 22.24
N CYS A 275 11.83 -11.25 22.82
CA CYS A 275 10.74 -10.40 22.37
C CYS A 275 11.18 -9.02 21.86
N SER A 276 12.49 -8.71 21.83
CA SER A 276 12.95 -7.50 21.19
C SER A 276 12.70 -7.56 19.68
N GLU A 277 12.22 -6.46 19.11
CA GLU A 277 11.91 -6.31 17.69
C GLU A 277 13.11 -5.69 16.95
N THR A 278 14.33 -6.01 17.37
CA THR A 278 15.57 -5.61 16.68
C THR A 278 15.44 -5.89 15.20
N GLN A 279 15.66 -4.88 14.36
CA GLN A 279 15.46 -4.94 12.92
C GLN A 279 16.59 -5.71 12.18
N GLU A 280 16.46 -5.88 10.87
CA GLU A 280 17.42 -6.56 10.00
C GLU A 280 17.74 -7.99 10.51
N ARG A 281 16.67 -8.72 10.83
CA ARG A 281 16.77 -10.13 11.27
C ARG A 281 15.80 -11.02 10.55
N PHE A 282 16.24 -12.28 10.33
CA PHE A 282 15.46 -13.35 9.71
C PHE A 282 15.68 -14.67 10.45
N MET A 283 14.77 -15.63 10.23
CA MET A 283 14.91 -16.98 10.72
C MET A 283 14.70 -17.99 9.61
N TRP A 284 15.72 -18.86 9.41
CA TRP A 284 15.59 -20.03 8.57
C TRP A 284 15.17 -21.25 9.37
N VAL A 285 14.42 -22.14 8.74
CA VAL A 285 14.24 -23.52 9.19
C VAL A 285 14.71 -24.45 8.08
N CYS A 286 15.63 -25.36 8.39
CA CYS A 286 16.18 -26.29 7.41
C CYS A 286 16.71 -27.57 8.06
N SER A 287 16.90 -28.62 7.25
CA SER A 287 17.51 -29.85 7.75
C SER A 287 18.98 -29.63 8.17
N PRO A 288 19.50 -30.41 9.15
CA PRO A 288 20.87 -30.27 9.61
C PRO A 288 21.91 -30.47 8.50
N ASP A 289 21.58 -31.15 7.42
CA ASP A 289 22.47 -31.31 6.25
C ASP A 289 22.65 -30.02 5.45
N ILE A 290 21.65 -29.13 5.45
CA ILE A 290 21.68 -27.84 4.76
C ILE A 290 22.29 -26.74 5.66
N THR A 291 22.19 -26.86 6.97
CA THR A 291 22.65 -25.87 7.96
C THR A 291 24.07 -25.37 7.73
N PRO A 292 25.11 -26.26 7.50
CA PRO A 292 26.47 -25.76 7.27
C PRO A 292 26.60 -24.86 6.03
N MET A 293 25.84 -25.14 4.97
CA MET A 293 25.83 -24.33 3.75
C MET A 293 25.27 -22.93 4.03
N ILE A 294 24.15 -22.81 4.76
CA ILE A 294 23.54 -21.53 5.11
C ILE A 294 24.49 -20.71 6.01
N LEU A 295 25.06 -21.34 7.05
CA LEU A 295 25.98 -20.65 7.95
C LEU A 295 27.24 -20.15 7.24
N ASP A 296 27.84 -21.00 6.41
CA ASP A 296 29.05 -20.66 5.64
C ASP A 296 28.75 -19.56 4.60
N HIS A 297 27.58 -19.59 3.97
CA HIS A 297 27.15 -18.59 3.00
C HIS A 297 27.12 -17.19 3.62
N TYR A 298 26.40 -17.01 4.73
CA TYR A 298 26.28 -15.69 5.37
C TYR A 298 27.55 -15.28 6.12
N ASN A 299 28.13 -16.19 6.92
CA ASN A 299 29.21 -15.82 7.84
C ASN A 299 30.59 -15.77 7.17
N LYS A 300 30.81 -16.52 6.07
CA LYS A 300 32.13 -16.62 5.40
C LYS A 300 32.11 -16.07 3.98
N VAL A 301 31.14 -16.47 3.15
CA VAL A 301 31.11 -16.03 1.73
C VAL A 301 30.73 -14.55 1.66
N PHE A 302 29.68 -14.13 2.39
CA PHE A 302 29.23 -12.73 2.47
C PHE A 302 29.81 -11.98 3.66
N ASP A 303 30.61 -12.62 4.49
CA ASP A 303 31.34 -12.02 5.63
C ASP A 303 30.47 -11.11 6.51
N LEU A 304 29.26 -11.57 6.84
CA LEU A 304 28.29 -10.79 7.63
C LEU A 304 28.88 -10.21 8.92
N PRO A 305 29.71 -10.97 9.69
CA PRO A 305 30.38 -10.41 10.87
C PRO A 305 31.35 -9.26 10.57
N GLY A 306 31.94 -9.24 9.37
CA GLY A 306 32.81 -8.15 8.90
C GLY A 306 32.03 -6.93 8.40
N VAL A 307 30.76 -7.11 8.01
CA VAL A 307 29.89 -6.03 7.53
C VAL A 307 29.29 -5.23 8.68
N SER A 308 28.86 -5.92 9.75
CA SER A 308 28.27 -5.29 10.93
C SER A 308 28.69 -6.06 12.19
N GLU A 309 29.19 -5.34 13.19
CA GLU A 309 29.67 -5.94 14.42
C GLU A 309 28.60 -6.78 15.11
N GLY A 310 28.91 -8.04 15.40
CA GLY A 310 28.01 -8.98 16.03
C GLY A 310 26.94 -9.60 15.12
N ALA A 311 26.78 -9.12 13.89
CA ALA A 311 25.85 -9.70 12.94
C ALA A 311 26.36 -11.05 12.44
N GLN A 312 25.48 -12.05 12.39
CA GLN A 312 25.85 -13.42 11.97
C GLN A 312 24.62 -14.28 11.69
N ALA A 313 24.87 -15.47 11.18
CA ALA A 313 23.91 -16.57 11.15
C ALA A 313 24.32 -17.60 12.22
N SER A 314 23.40 -17.99 13.10
CA SER A 314 23.66 -18.96 14.18
C SER A 314 22.46 -19.88 14.42
N VAL A 315 22.73 -21.17 14.72
CA VAL A 315 21.67 -22.11 15.13
C VAL A 315 21.22 -21.76 16.55
N VAL A 316 19.96 -21.39 16.71
CA VAL A 316 19.39 -20.97 17.99
C VAL A 316 18.33 -21.94 18.53
N GLY A 317 17.89 -22.90 17.72
CA GLY A 317 16.83 -23.81 18.11
C GLY A 317 16.63 -24.95 17.15
N LYS A 318 15.59 -25.76 17.42
CA LYS A 318 15.16 -26.89 16.59
C LYS A 318 13.64 -27.02 16.54
N ILE A 319 13.14 -27.57 15.44
CA ILE A 319 11.75 -28.00 15.29
C ILE A 319 11.52 -29.31 16.05
N ARG A 320 10.33 -29.46 16.64
CA ARG A 320 9.86 -30.59 17.43
C ARG A 320 8.51 -31.10 16.92
N ASN A 321 8.33 -32.40 16.91
CA ASN A 321 7.07 -33.04 16.44
C ASN A 321 5.99 -33.17 17.52
N ASP A 322 6.28 -32.77 18.77
CA ASP A 322 5.36 -32.92 19.93
C ASP A 322 4.43 -31.67 20.12
N GLY A 323 4.56 -30.65 19.30
CA GLY A 323 3.75 -29.43 19.37
C GLY A 323 4.05 -28.53 20.59
N GLN A 324 5.15 -28.80 21.34
CA GLN A 324 5.55 -27.98 22.47
C GLN A 324 6.50 -26.86 22.02
N TYR A 325 6.31 -25.66 22.59
CA TYR A 325 7.26 -24.54 22.49
C TYR A 325 8.03 -24.45 23.79
N ILE A 326 9.32 -24.73 23.73
CA ILE A 326 10.22 -24.79 24.88
C ILE A 326 11.34 -23.78 24.70
N VAL A 327 11.62 -23.00 25.74
CA VAL A 327 12.74 -22.07 25.76
C VAL A 327 13.62 -22.35 26.97
N HIS A 328 14.92 -22.48 26.70
CA HIS A 328 15.96 -22.66 27.71
C HIS A 328 16.79 -21.40 27.89
N ASN A 329 17.05 -21.04 29.16
CA ASN A 329 18.04 -20.06 29.55
C ASN A 329 19.15 -20.81 30.31
N ALA A 330 20.25 -21.10 29.63
CA ALA A 330 21.26 -22.07 30.08
C ALA A 330 20.59 -23.44 30.41
N ASP A 331 20.74 -23.90 31.66
CA ASP A 331 20.17 -25.18 32.11
C ASP A 331 18.71 -25.08 32.62
N GLU A 332 18.12 -23.90 32.63
CA GLU A 332 16.75 -23.65 33.09
C GLU A 332 15.75 -23.58 31.95
N GLU A 333 14.69 -24.37 32.02
CA GLU A 333 13.53 -24.26 31.13
C GLU A 333 12.63 -23.13 31.63
N ILE A 334 12.57 -22.01 30.88
CA ILE A 334 11.82 -20.81 31.26
C ILE A 334 10.46 -20.69 30.58
N VAL A 335 10.25 -21.41 29.47
CA VAL A 335 8.97 -21.52 28.76
C VAL A 335 8.74 -22.99 28.42
N ASN A 336 7.54 -23.47 28.72
CA ASN A 336 7.03 -24.76 28.25
C ASN A 336 5.52 -24.66 28.05
N ALA A 337 5.10 -24.49 26.82
CA ALA A 337 3.71 -24.30 26.45
C ALA A 337 3.42 -25.00 25.11
N LYS A 338 2.15 -25.27 24.81
CA LYS A 338 1.80 -25.71 23.46
C LYS A 338 1.99 -24.57 22.48
N ALA A 339 2.67 -24.82 21.36
CA ALA A 339 2.90 -23.84 20.30
C ALA A 339 1.58 -23.17 19.86
N LYS A 340 0.54 -23.94 19.67
CA LYS A 340 -0.81 -23.46 19.32
C LYS A 340 -1.41 -22.50 20.34
N GLU A 341 -1.19 -22.72 21.65
CA GLU A 341 -1.68 -21.81 22.70
C GLU A 341 -0.92 -20.47 22.70
N VAL A 342 0.33 -20.47 22.24
CA VAL A 342 1.15 -19.25 22.10
C VAL A 342 0.69 -18.42 20.88
N THR A 343 0.39 -19.05 19.76
CA THR A 343 0.07 -18.37 18.49
C THR A 343 -1.39 -17.95 18.38
N GLU A 344 -2.36 -18.82 18.71
CA GLU A 344 -3.77 -18.53 18.49
C GLU A 344 -4.36 -17.48 19.47
N GLY A 345 -4.11 -17.60 20.77
CA GLY A 345 -4.69 -16.74 21.80
C GLY A 345 -6.23 -16.65 21.74
N PHE A 346 -6.81 -15.70 22.45
CA PHE A 346 -8.26 -15.44 22.44
C PHE A 346 -8.66 -14.53 21.30
N LEU A 347 -9.76 -14.86 20.58
CA LEU A 347 -10.45 -13.96 19.69
C LEU A 347 -11.49 -13.16 20.48
N TYR A 348 -11.53 -11.86 20.26
CA TYR A 348 -12.50 -10.99 20.90
C TYR A 348 -13.67 -10.73 19.95
N ASP A 349 -14.88 -10.97 20.43
CA ASP A 349 -16.11 -10.53 19.77
C ASP A 349 -16.51 -9.19 20.41
N ARG A 350 -16.04 -8.10 19.83
CA ARG A 350 -16.26 -6.74 20.35
C ARG A 350 -17.65 -6.26 19.97
N PRO A 351 -18.44 -5.71 20.91
CA PRO A 351 -19.71 -5.09 20.58
C PRO A 351 -19.48 -3.84 19.74
N PHE A 352 -20.38 -3.58 18.80
CA PHE A 352 -20.36 -2.37 18.00
C PHE A 352 -21.75 -1.74 17.91
N GLU A 353 -21.79 -0.42 17.84
CA GLU A 353 -23.01 0.37 17.81
C GLU A 353 -22.81 1.58 16.88
N ALA A 354 -23.80 1.82 16.01
CA ALA A 354 -23.73 2.94 15.08
C ALA A 354 -23.54 4.27 15.80
N ARG A 355 -22.64 5.09 15.30
CA ARG A 355 -22.52 6.46 15.80
C ARG A 355 -23.70 7.31 15.33
N ASN A 356 -24.13 8.24 16.16
CA ASN A 356 -25.09 9.26 15.78
C ASN A 356 -24.35 10.39 15.08
N SER A 357 -24.34 10.41 13.75
CA SER A 357 -23.81 11.51 12.94
C SER A 357 -24.96 12.19 12.19
N ASN A 358 -25.15 13.47 12.42
CA ASN A 358 -26.15 14.29 11.72
C ASN A 358 -25.42 15.29 10.80
N TYR A 359 -24.71 14.78 9.79
CA TYR A 359 -24.15 15.63 8.75
C TYR A 359 -25.25 16.12 7.83
N VAL A 360 -25.19 17.39 7.44
CA VAL A 360 -26.14 18.03 6.55
C VAL A 360 -25.39 18.72 5.42
N GLU A 361 -26.02 18.81 4.26
CA GLU A 361 -25.48 19.60 3.17
C GLU A 361 -25.48 21.07 3.54
N PRO A 362 -24.33 21.77 3.43
CA PRO A 362 -24.26 23.19 3.68
C PRO A 362 -24.98 23.95 2.57
N SER A 363 -25.48 25.11 2.93
CA SER A 363 -26.11 26.02 2.00
C SER A 363 -25.39 27.38 2.00
N PHE A 364 -24.77 27.72 0.90
CA PHE A 364 -24.15 29.03 0.67
C PHE A 364 -24.39 29.51 -0.75
N SER A 365 -24.19 30.81 -0.98
CA SER A 365 -24.31 31.39 -2.32
C SER A 365 -23.20 30.82 -3.23
N GLU A 366 -23.55 30.64 -4.49
CA GLU A 366 -22.55 30.25 -5.51
C GLU A 366 -21.39 31.25 -5.56
N PRO A 367 -20.18 30.78 -5.86
CA PRO A 367 -19.03 31.65 -6.10
C PRO A 367 -19.30 32.67 -7.22
N THR A 368 -18.74 33.87 -7.07
CA THR A 368 -18.79 34.90 -8.11
C THR A 368 -17.62 34.80 -9.08
N ASP A 369 -16.54 34.06 -8.67
CA ASP A 369 -15.33 33.84 -9.47
C ASP A 369 -14.90 32.38 -9.34
N TYR A 370 -15.24 31.59 -10.32
CA TYR A 370 -14.89 30.18 -10.40
C TYR A 370 -13.43 29.95 -10.80
N ASN A 371 -12.77 30.90 -11.49
CA ASN A 371 -11.34 30.84 -11.75
C ASN A 371 -10.55 30.85 -10.45
N GLN A 372 -10.90 31.76 -9.54
CA GLN A 372 -10.23 31.82 -8.24
C GLN A 372 -10.49 30.56 -7.40
N VAL A 373 -11.70 30.01 -7.41
CA VAL A 373 -12.00 28.74 -6.72
C VAL A 373 -11.16 27.60 -7.23
N LEU A 374 -10.97 27.49 -8.56
CA LEU A 374 -10.12 26.46 -9.15
C LEU A 374 -8.66 26.63 -8.73
N VAL A 375 -8.14 27.87 -8.70
CA VAL A 375 -6.78 28.17 -8.20
C VAL A 375 -6.65 27.77 -6.72
N ASP A 376 -7.64 28.10 -5.88
CA ASP A 376 -7.64 27.77 -4.46
C ASP A 376 -7.66 26.25 -4.22
N ILE A 377 -8.45 25.51 -5.01
CA ILE A 377 -8.47 24.03 -4.95
C ILE A 377 -7.11 23.47 -5.36
N LEU A 378 -6.55 23.88 -6.50
CA LEU A 378 -5.28 23.38 -7.01
C LEU A 378 -4.08 23.72 -6.10
N SER A 379 -4.16 24.80 -5.33
CA SER A 379 -3.12 25.16 -4.34
C SER A 379 -3.35 24.55 -2.95
N HIS A 380 -4.48 23.85 -2.74
CA HIS A 380 -4.78 23.18 -1.48
C HIS A 380 -3.79 22.04 -1.23
N GLU A 381 -3.36 21.83 0.01
CA GLU A 381 -2.38 20.79 0.39
C GLU A 381 -2.77 19.38 -0.03
N ASN A 382 -4.06 19.09 -0.16
CA ASN A 382 -4.56 17.78 -0.59
C ASN A 382 -4.72 17.65 -2.12
N MET A 383 -4.45 18.72 -2.88
CA MET A 383 -4.54 18.73 -4.35
C MET A 383 -3.22 19.07 -5.04
N ALA A 384 -2.41 19.91 -4.41
CA ALA A 384 -1.16 20.39 -5.00
C ALA A 384 -0.16 19.26 -5.29
N SER A 385 0.79 19.52 -6.16
CA SER A 385 1.82 18.56 -6.58
C SER A 385 2.53 17.89 -5.41
N ARG A 386 2.67 16.58 -5.49
CA ARG A 386 3.43 15.76 -4.53
C ARG A 386 4.93 15.72 -4.82
N GLU A 387 5.41 16.51 -5.80
CA GLU A 387 6.81 16.57 -6.18
C GLU A 387 7.76 16.80 -4.98
N PRO A 388 7.46 17.68 -3.99
CA PRO A 388 8.33 17.87 -2.82
C PRO A 388 8.63 16.59 -2.03
N ILE A 389 7.80 15.58 -2.15
CA ILE A 389 7.96 14.28 -1.51
C ILE A 389 8.75 13.35 -2.42
N PHE A 390 8.19 13.01 -3.59
CA PHE A 390 8.78 11.98 -4.44
C PHE A 390 10.08 12.40 -5.14
N GLU A 391 10.45 13.70 -5.15
CA GLU A 391 11.77 14.14 -5.61
C GLU A 391 12.91 13.65 -4.70
N GLN A 392 12.60 13.21 -3.46
CA GLN A 392 13.58 12.67 -2.51
C GLN A 392 13.83 11.17 -2.71
N TYR A 393 13.04 10.50 -3.51
CA TYR A 393 13.07 9.05 -3.72
C TYR A 393 13.78 8.66 -5.01
N ASP A 394 14.49 7.53 -4.98
CA ASP A 394 14.92 6.85 -6.20
C ASP A 394 13.69 6.27 -6.91
N LYS A 395 13.44 6.75 -8.14
CA LYS A 395 12.25 6.40 -8.93
C LYS A 395 12.55 5.44 -10.08
N GLN A 396 13.80 5.36 -10.54
CA GLN A 396 14.22 4.64 -11.75
C GLN A 396 15.24 3.52 -11.48
N VAL A 397 15.70 3.37 -10.25
CA VAL A 397 16.65 2.33 -9.87
C VAL A 397 16.11 0.94 -10.24
N GLN A 398 16.98 0.02 -10.61
CA GLN A 398 16.70 -1.29 -11.23
C GLN A 398 16.25 -1.24 -12.71
N GLY A 399 15.83 -0.09 -13.27
CA GLY A 399 15.48 0.05 -14.69
C GLY A 399 14.19 -0.67 -15.11
N ARG A 400 13.25 -0.93 -14.18
CA ARG A 400 11.99 -1.62 -14.43
C ARG A 400 10.78 -0.69 -14.52
N VAL A 401 10.93 0.57 -14.12
CA VAL A 401 9.84 1.55 -14.16
C VAL A 401 9.59 1.97 -15.60
N HIS A 402 8.34 1.81 -16.05
CA HIS A 402 7.88 2.21 -17.38
C HIS A 402 7.37 3.65 -17.40
N THR A 403 6.47 4.00 -16.47
CA THR A 403 5.93 5.36 -16.33
C THR A 403 6.37 5.90 -14.98
N GLU A 404 7.09 7.03 -15.02
CA GLU A 404 7.65 7.65 -13.82
C GLU A 404 6.56 8.26 -12.95
N THR A 405 6.77 8.24 -11.63
CA THR A 405 5.89 8.86 -10.62
C THR A 405 5.54 10.31 -11.00
N GLY A 406 4.26 10.66 -10.93
CA GLY A 406 3.72 11.98 -11.26
C GLY A 406 3.39 12.20 -12.74
N LEU A 407 3.50 11.18 -13.59
CA LEU A 407 3.14 11.27 -15.03
C LEU A 407 1.83 10.58 -15.39
N ALA A 408 1.29 9.77 -14.51
CA ALA A 408 0.04 9.02 -14.71
C ALA A 408 -0.60 8.71 -13.35
N ASP A 409 -1.82 8.19 -13.36
CA ASP A 409 -2.62 7.92 -12.15
C ASP A 409 -2.13 6.72 -11.34
N SER A 410 -1.22 5.93 -11.89
CA SER A 410 -0.60 4.79 -11.22
C SER A 410 0.88 4.70 -11.54
N GLY A 411 1.67 4.13 -10.64
CA GLY A 411 3.02 3.68 -10.92
C GLY A 411 2.99 2.48 -11.86
N VAL A 412 3.70 2.54 -12.99
CA VAL A 412 3.70 1.48 -14.03
C VAL A 412 5.08 0.88 -14.18
N MET A 413 5.17 -0.44 -14.14
CA MET A 413 6.42 -1.18 -14.25
C MET A 413 6.35 -2.29 -15.31
N ALA A 414 7.52 -2.60 -15.88
CA ALA A 414 7.79 -3.81 -16.65
C ALA A 414 8.68 -4.75 -15.81
N PRO A 415 8.12 -5.60 -14.96
CA PRO A 415 8.87 -6.35 -13.96
C PRO A 415 9.87 -7.35 -14.54
N PHE A 416 9.62 -7.84 -15.74
CA PHE A 416 10.40 -8.89 -16.42
C PHE A 416 11.18 -8.39 -17.64
N ASN A 417 11.51 -7.09 -17.74
CA ASN A 417 12.05 -6.45 -18.94
C ASN A 417 13.53 -6.80 -19.28
N SER A 418 14.22 -7.58 -18.44
CA SER A 418 15.61 -7.94 -18.67
C SER A 418 15.77 -9.25 -19.47
N GLU A 419 16.98 -9.46 -20.03
CA GLU A 419 17.32 -10.68 -20.77
C GLU A 419 17.33 -11.95 -19.90
N ASN A 420 17.31 -11.81 -18.58
CA ASN A 420 17.23 -12.91 -17.63
C ASN A 420 15.86 -13.61 -17.61
N TYR A 421 14.84 -12.97 -18.20
CA TYR A 421 13.48 -13.52 -18.27
C TYR A 421 13.15 -14.02 -19.68
N PRO A 422 12.21 -14.97 -19.83
CA PRO A 422 11.71 -15.43 -21.12
C PRO A 422 11.22 -14.26 -21.98
N GLU A 423 11.53 -14.29 -23.29
CA GLU A 423 11.27 -13.17 -24.19
C GLU A 423 9.78 -12.79 -24.25
N GLU A 424 8.91 -13.79 -24.22
CA GLU A 424 7.44 -13.62 -24.32
C GLU A 424 6.80 -12.89 -23.15
N ILE A 425 7.45 -12.89 -21.95
CA ILE A 425 6.92 -12.20 -20.78
C ILE A 425 7.52 -10.81 -20.53
N ARG A 426 8.54 -10.42 -21.31
CA ARG A 426 9.28 -9.14 -21.06
C ARG A 426 8.45 -7.88 -21.21
N ASN A 427 7.37 -7.95 -21.98
CA ASN A 427 6.44 -6.84 -22.16
C ASN A 427 5.23 -6.90 -21.21
N VAL A 428 5.13 -7.90 -20.35
CA VAL A 428 4.11 -7.93 -19.31
C VAL A 428 4.37 -6.78 -18.34
N GLY A 429 3.31 -6.06 -17.99
CA GLY A 429 3.40 -4.93 -17.06
C GLY A 429 2.50 -5.08 -15.86
N ILE A 430 2.82 -4.30 -14.85
CA ILE A 430 1.98 -4.10 -13.66
C ILE A 430 1.78 -2.61 -13.39
N ALA A 431 0.67 -2.27 -12.75
CA ALA A 431 0.39 -0.94 -12.22
C ALA A 431 0.03 -1.05 -10.75
N LEU A 432 0.36 -0.04 -9.96
CA LEU A 432 -0.01 0.03 -8.54
C LEU A 432 -0.51 1.44 -8.20
N SER A 433 -1.68 1.52 -7.57
CA SER A 433 -2.23 2.73 -6.96
C SER A 433 -2.65 2.44 -5.53
N THR A 434 -2.61 3.46 -4.69
CA THR A 434 -3.08 3.42 -3.29
C THR A 434 -3.95 4.63 -3.03
N ASP A 435 -5.15 4.43 -2.46
CA ASP A 435 -6.14 5.49 -2.28
C ASP A 435 -6.90 5.40 -0.97
N HIS A 436 -7.27 6.56 -0.44
CA HIS A 436 -8.20 6.74 0.66
C HIS A 436 -8.46 8.21 0.94
N ASN A 437 -9.72 8.64 1.00
CA ASN A 437 -10.12 9.97 1.46
C ASN A 437 -10.74 9.92 2.87
N PRO A 438 -10.07 10.49 3.91
CA PRO A 438 -10.53 10.42 5.29
C PRO A 438 -11.84 11.16 5.53
N ARG A 439 -12.16 12.17 4.73
CA ARG A 439 -13.37 12.98 4.87
C ARG A 439 -14.64 12.20 4.49
N TYR A 440 -14.51 11.25 3.54
CA TYR A 440 -15.60 10.33 3.22
C TYR A 440 -15.89 9.39 4.39
N GLY A 441 -14.85 8.81 5.01
CA GLY A 441 -14.97 7.97 6.20
C GLY A 441 -15.58 8.69 7.41
N LEU A 442 -15.29 9.97 7.59
CA LEU A 442 -15.90 10.79 8.63
C LEU A 442 -17.41 10.93 8.42
N ILE A 443 -17.88 11.08 7.18
CA ILE A 443 -19.33 11.18 6.88
C ILE A 443 -19.95 9.79 7.02
N ASP A 444 -19.41 8.79 6.32
CA ASP A 444 -19.91 7.44 6.29
C ASP A 444 -18.75 6.43 6.07
N PRO A 445 -18.38 5.63 7.09
CA PRO A 445 -17.29 4.70 7.00
C PRO A 445 -17.45 3.64 5.89
N TYR A 446 -18.70 3.22 5.59
CA TYR A 446 -18.99 2.28 4.51
C TYR A 446 -18.59 2.87 3.15
N TRP A 447 -19.07 4.09 2.85
CA TRP A 447 -18.72 4.76 1.60
C TRP A 447 -17.26 5.19 1.55
N GLY A 448 -16.62 5.45 2.71
CA GLY A 448 -15.18 5.62 2.80
C GLY A 448 -14.41 4.39 2.29
N GLY A 449 -14.80 3.20 2.74
CA GLY A 449 -14.22 1.93 2.27
C GLY A 449 -14.52 1.64 0.79
N VAL A 450 -15.75 1.87 0.35
CA VAL A 450 -16.14 1.70 -1.06
C VAL A 450 -15.28 2.59 -1.98
N ASN A 451 -15.17 3.89 -1.66
CA ASN A 451 -14.44 4.82 -2.52
C ASN A 451 -12.94 4.52 -2.57
N ALA A 452 -12.32 4.07 -1.46
CA ALA A 452 -10.92 3.66 -1.46
C ALA A 452 -10.63 2.51 -2.46
N VAL A 453 -11.53 1.49 -2.51
CA VAL A 453 -11.43 0.42 -3.51
C VAL A 453 -11.66 0.94 -4.92
N VAL A 454 -12.75 1.68 -5.13
CA VAL A 454 -13.16 2.13 -6.47
C VAL A 454 -12.12 3.07 -7.09
N GLU A 455 -11.58 3.99 -6.30
CA GLU A 455 -10.58 4.96 -6.78
C GLU A 455 -9.27 4.27 -7.11
N SER A 456 -8.75 3.40 -6.24
CA SER A 456 -7.53 2.64 -6.53
C SER A 456 -7.67 1.79 -7.81
N MET A 457 -8.84 1.20 -8.07
CA MET A 457 -9.10 0.44 -9.30
C MET A 457 -9.22 1.36 -10.52
N ARG A 458 -9.84 2.56 -10.38
CA ARG A 458 -9.92 3.53 -11.48
C ARG A 458 -8.55 4.04 -11.89
N ASN A 459 -7.70 4.39 -10.93
CA ASN A 459 -6.35 4.85 -11.18
C ASN A 459 -5.53 3.82 -11.98
N VAL A 460 -5.65 2.55 -11.61
CA VAL A 460 -5.02 1.45 -12.35
C VAL A 460 -5.60 1.33 -13.75
N ALA A 461 -6.92 1.47 -13.92
CA ALA A 461 -7.58 1.40 -15.22
C ALA A 461 -7.25 2.61 -16.11
N ALA A 462 -7.07 3.80 -15.53
CA ALA A 462 -6.74 5.02 -16.27
C ALA A 462 -5.42 4.92 -17.03
N VAL A 463 -4.45 4.18 -16.51
CA VAL A 463 -3.19 3.88 -17.24
C VAL A 463 -3.32 2.73 -18.24
N GLY A 464 -4.43 1.99 -18.23
CA GLY A 464 -4.73 0.85 -19.12
C GLY A 464 -4.47 -0.53 -18.51
N ALA A 465 -4.09 -0.62 -17.24
CA ALA A 465 -4.00 -1.89 -16.56
C ALA A 465 -5.37 -2.39 -16.09
N THR A 466 -5.56 -3.70 -16.11
CA THR A 466 -6.77 -4.31 -15.57
C THR A 466 -6.58 -4.63 -14.09
N PRO A 467 -7.46 -4.17 -13.17
CA PRO A 467 -7.42 -4.55 -11.76
C PRO A 467 -7.30 -6.06 -11.60
N HIS A 468 -6.37 -6.52 -10.77
CA HIS A 468 -6.00 -7.93 -10.68
C HIS A 468 -5.99 -8.48 -9.24
N ALA A 469 -5.49 -7.71 -8.29
CA ALA A 469 -5.52 -8.02 -6.87
C ALA A 469 -5.48 -6.75 -6.04
N LEU A 470 -5.92 -6.85 -4.79
CA LEU A 470 -5.94 -5.76 -3.83
C LEU A 470 -5.13 -6.10 -2.58
N SER A 471 -4.72 -5.06 -1.89
CA SER A 471 -4.31 -5.13 -0.48
C SER A 471 -4.94 -3.99 0.29
N ASP A 472 -5.06 -4.14 1.61
CA ASP A 472 -5.58 -3.10 2.47
C ASP A 472 -4.70 -2.83 3.69
N CYS A 473 -4.82 -1.61 4.23
CA CYS A 473 -4.31 -1.26 5.54
C CYS A 473 -5.43 -0.55 6.32
N LEU A 474 -6.04 -1.29 7.23
CA LEU A 474 -7.24 -0.89 7.95
C LEU A 474 -6.87 -0.18 9.25
N CYS A 475 -6.74 1.16 9.18
CA CYS A 475 -6.35 1.99 10.32
C CYS A 475 -7.60 2.62 10.97
N PHE A 476 -7.86 2.23 12.23
CA PHE A 476 -9.05 2.67 12.98
C PHE A 476 -8.69 2.97 14.45
N GLY A 477 -9.63 3.59 15.15
CA GLY A 477 -9.53 3.91 16.57
C GLY A 477 -9.53 2.67 17.48
N ASN A 478 -9.97 2.84 18.72
CA ASN A 478 -9.95 1.79 19.74
C ASN A 478 -11.12 0.81 19.59
N PRO A 479 -10.89 -0.47 19.29
CA PRO A 479 -11.95 -1.47 19.08
C PRO A 479 -12.74 -1.81 20.36
N GLU A 480 -12.30 -1.34 21.52
CA GLU A 480 -13.03 -1.51 22.79
C GLU A 480 -14.17 -0.49 22.94
N LYS A 481 -14.18 0.54 22.10
CA LYS A 481 -15.22 1.57 22.07
C LYS A 481 -16.24 1.21 20.97
N PRO A 482 -17.51 0.92 21.31
CA PRO A 482 -18.49 0.37 20.34
C PRO A 482 -18.69 1.21 19.08
N HIS A 483 -18.64 2.54 19.16
CA HIS A 483 -18.79 3.41 17.99
C HIS A 483 -17.58 3.34 17.06
N GLN A 484 -16.35 3.24 17.62
CA GLN A 484 -15.13 3.12 16.82
C GLN A 484 -15.04 1.71 16.21
N MET A 485 -15.48 0.68 16.93
CA MET A 485 -15.59 -0.66 16.37
C MET A 485 -16.62 -0.73 15.24
N TRP A 486 -17.74 0.00 15.34
CA TRP A 486 -18.72 0.11 14.26
C TRP A 486 -18.12 0.76 13.00
N GLU A 487 -17.31 1.80 13.16
CA GLU A 487 -16.61 2.44 12.03
C GLU A 487 -15.73 1.44 11.29
N PHE A 488 -15.01 0.59 12.02
CA PHE A 488 -14.22 -0.50 11.44
C PHE A 488 -15.11 -1.50 10.69
N VAL A 489 -16.19 -1.98 11.31
CA VAL A 489 -17.10 -2.96 10.72
C VAL A 489 -17.70 -2.44 9.41
N GLU A 490 -18.16 -1.18 9.39
CA GLU A 490 -18.73 -0.57 8.19
C GLU A 490 -17.67 -0.30 7.12
N GLY A 491 -16.47 0.17 7.49
CA GLY A 491 -15.37 0.36 6.55
C GLY A 491 -14.97 -0.95 5.87
N VAL A 492 -14.79 -2.03 6.64
CA VAL A 492 -14.51 -3.38 6.13
C VAL A 492 -15.65 -3.88 5.21
N ARG A 493 -16.93 -3.65 5.59
CA ARG A 493 -18.07 -4.03 4.75
C ARG A 493 -18.05 -3.29 3.41
N GLY A 494 -17.75 -1.97 3.42
CA GLY A 494 -17.62 -1.18 2.20
C GLY A 494 -16.53 -1.70 1.27
N VAL A 495 -15.36 -2.03 1.81
CA VAL A 495 -14.26 -2.65 1.06
C VAL A 495 -14.69 -3.99 0.47
N ALA A 496 -15.29 -4.88 1.27
CA ALA A 496 -15.73 -6.20 0.83
C ALA A 496 -16.79 -6.12 -0.28
N ASP A 497 -17.83 -5.29 -0.11
CA ASP A 497 -18.92 -5.16 -1.08
C ASP A 497 -18.40 -4.65 -2.44
N ALA A 498 -17.48 -3.68 -2.44
CA ALA A 498 -16.85 -3.17 -3.65
C ALA A 498 -16.00 -4.23 -4.35
N CYS A 499 -15.16 -4.96 -3.61
CA CYS A 499 -14.33 -6.06 -4.14
C CYS A 499 -15.18 -7.17 -4.76
N HIS A 500 -16.30 -7.53 -4.12
CA HIS A 500 -17.19 -8.58 -4.61
C HIS A 500 -17.93 -8.17 -5.91
N ALA A 501 -18.29 -6.90 -6.01
CA ALA A 501 -19.10 -6.42 -7.13
C ALA A 501 -18.26 -6.01 -8.35
N ILE A 502 -17.03 -5.54 -8.15
CA ILE A 502 -16.09 -5.20 -9.22
C ILE A 502 -15.20 -6.42 -9.47
N THR A 503 -15.64 -7.28 -10.38
CA THR A 503 -15.05 -8.59 -10.65
C THR A 503 -13.84 -8.52 -11.57
N LEU A 504 -13.09 -9.62 -11.66
CA LEU A 504 -11.95 -9.75 -12.57
C LEU A 504 -12.42 -9.74 -14.04
N LYS A 505 -11.73 -8.99 -14.91
CA LYS A 505 -12.10 -8.87 -16.33
C LYS A 505 -11.97 -10.19 -17.09
N ASP A 506 -10.87 -10.93 -16.85
CA ASP A 506 -10.62 -12.21 -17.53
C ASP A 506 -11.47 -13.36 -16.92
N ASN A 507 -12.07 -13.15 -15.72
CA ASN A 507 -12.93 -14.09 -15.00
C ASN A 507 -14.12 -13.34 -14.36
N PRO A 508 -15.14 -12.92 -15.13
CA PRO A 508 -16.18 -11.99 -14.67
C PRO A 508 -17.10 -12.52 -13.54
N ASN A 509 -16.99 -13.80 -13.18
CA ASN A 509 -17.71 -14.39 -12.05
C ASN A 509 -16.91 -14.37 -10.74
N ASP A 510 -15.62 -14.04 -10.81
CA ASP A 510 -14.73 -14.05 -9.65
C ASP A 510 -14.54 -12.63 -9.12
N PRO A 511 -14.76 -12.38 -7.82
CA PRO A 511 -14.42 -11.12 -7.16
C PRO A 511 -12.96 -10.75 -7.33
N THR A 512 -12.63 -9.46 -7.27
CA THR A 512 -11.24 -9.04 -7.17
C THR A 512 -10.69 -9.42 -5.79
N PRO A 513 -9.64 -10.27 -5.69
CA PRO A 513 -9.19 -10.80 -4.41
C PRO A 513 -8.36 -9.78 -3.64
N ILE A 514 -8.47 -9.82 -2.29
CA ILE A 514 -7.56 -9.14 -1.36
C ILE A 514 -6.52 -10.17 -0.92
N ILE A 515 -5.27 -10.01 -1.36
CA ILE A 515 -4.21 -11.00 -1.15
C ILE A 515 -3.28 -10.70 0.03
N ALA A 516 -3.23 -9.45 0.48
CA ALA A 516 -2.43 -9.00 1.60
C ALA A 516 -3.18 -7.92 2.39
N GLY A 517 -2.82 -7.71 3.64
CA GLY A 517 -3.41 -6.63 4.41
C GLY A 517 -2.96 -6.58 5.86
N ASN A 518 -3.17 -5.43 6.47
CA ASN A 518 -2.83 -5.13 7.85
C ASN A 518 -4.02 -4.49 8.57
N VAL A 519 -4.14 -4.74 9.87
CA VAL A 519 -5.09 -4.04 10.75
C VAL A 519 -4.33 -3.29 11.83
N SER A 520 -4.48 -1.97 11.86
CA SER A 520 -3.94 -1.09 12.87
C SER A 520 -5.08 -0.48 13.69
N PHE A 521 -5.21 -0.90 14.93
CA PHE A 521 -6.16 -0.35 15.89
C PHE A 521 -5.46 0.57 16.91
N TYR A 522 -6.28 1.16 17.78
CA TYR A 522 -5.84 2.10 18.83
C TYR A 522 -5.19 3.38 18.29
N ASN A 523 -5.49 3.73 17.02
CA ASN A 523 -5.06 5.00 16.46
C ASN A 523 -5.92 6.12 17.03
N GLU A 524 -5.63 6.51 18.24
CA GLU A 524 -6.34 7.55 18.98
C GLU A 524 -5.39 8.31 19.93
N SER A 525 -5.85 9.46 20.34
CA SER A 525 -5.20 10.30 21.33
C SER A 525 -6.23 10.91 22.29
N LYS A 526 -5.80 11.72 23.24
CA LYS A 526 -6.70 12.51 24.10
C LYS A 526 -7.70 13.40 23.32
N ASN A 527 -7.42 13.66 22.03
CA ASN A 527 -8.29 14.48 21.16
C ASN A 527 -9.33 13.63 20.40
N GLY A 528 -9.33 12.30 20.60
CA GLY A 528 -10.22 11.36 19.96
C GLY A 528 -9.50 10.43 18.97
N PRO A 529 -10.27 9.57 18.27
CA PRO A 529 -9.73 8.68 17.27
C PRO A 529 -9.37 9.45 16.00
N ILE A 530 -8.53 8.82 15.17
CA ILE A 530 -8.32 9.24 13.79
C ILE A 530 -9.61 9.09 12.97
N PRO A 531 -9.76 9.77 11.82
CA PRO A 531 -10.79 9.43 10.85
C PRO A 531 -10.74 7.96 10.46
N PRO A 532 -11.87 7.28 10.21
CA PRO A 532 -11.88 5.92 9.67
C PRO A 532 -11.07 5.83 8.39
N SER A 533 -10.02 5.02 8.39
CA SER A 533 -9.00 5.02 7.34
C SER A 533 -8.74 3.62 6.78
N PRO A 534 -9.67 3.06 5.98
CA PRO A 534 -9.42 1.87 5.18
C PRO A 534 -8.62 2.27 3.93
N ILE A 535 -7.29 2.20 4.00
CA ILE A 535 -6.38 2.51 2.89
C ILE A 535 -6.28 1.27 2.01
N VAL A 536 -6.55 1.41 0.70
CA VAL A 536 -6.58 0.29 -0.23
C VAL A 536 -5.59 0.51 -1.36
N SER A 537 -4.87 -0.55 -1.72
CA SER A 537 -3.98 -0.56 -2.88
C SER A 537 -4.47 -1.57 -3.91
N CYS A 538 -4.46 -1.17 -5.18
CA CYS A 538 -4.83 -2.02 -6.31
C CYS A 538 -3.61 -2.32 -7.17
N LEU A 539 -3.34 -3.61 -7.35
CA LEU A 539 -2.40 -4.13 -8.33
C LEU A 539 -3.15 -4.41 -9.64
N GLY A 540 -2.76 -3.75 -10.70
CA GLY A 540 -3.25 -4.00 -12.05
C GLY A 540 -2.25 -4.74 -12.91
N ARG A 541 -2.75 -5.37 -13.99
CA ARG A 541 -1.97 -6.15 -14.93
C ARG A 541 -2.10 -5.62 -16.35
N PHE A 542 -0.99 -5.54 -17.09
CA PHE A 542 -0.94 -5.34 -18.53
C PHE A 542 -0.51 -6.64 -19.23
N LYS A 543 -1.17 -6.98 -20.33
CA LYS A 543 -0.64 -7.96 -21.27
C LYS A 543 0.59 -7.43 -22.02
N ASN A 544 0.60 -6.11 -22.28
CA ASN A 544 1.70 -5.39 -22.91
C ASN A 544 1.80 -3.97 -22.33
N VAL A 545 2.81 -3.72 -21.52
CA VAL A 545 3.05 -2.44 -20.83
C VAL A 545 3.24 -1.26 -21.79
N ASN A 546 3.70 -1.51 -23.03
CA ASN A 546 3.85 -0.47 -24.05
C ASN A 546 2.52 0.14 -24.51
N LYS A 547 1.39 -0.37 -24.01
CA LYS A 547 0.05 0.20 -24.22
C LYS A 547 -0.35 1.19 -23.13
N ALA A 548 0.43 1.33 -22.08
CA ALA A 548 0.15 2.29 -21.02
C ALA A 548 0.04 3.72 -21.57
N VAL A 549 -0.95 4.46 -21.08
CA VAL A 549 -1.18 5.86 -21.46
C VAL A 549 -0.91 6.81 -20.28
N PRO A 550 -0.45 8.05 -20.57
CA PRO A 550 -0.24 9.07 -19.55
C PRO A 550 -1.54 9.77 -19.15
N ALA A 551 -1.51 10.54 -18.06
CA ALA A 551 -2.63 11.35 -17.62
C ALA A 551 -2.76 12.71 -18.36
N HIS A 552 -1.73 13.19 -19.02
CA HIS A 552 -1.70 14.55 -19.59
C HIS A 552 -1.98 14.59 -21.10
N PHE A 553 -2.61 15.65 -21.59
CA PHE A 553 -2.91 15.85 -23.00
C PHE A 553 -1.68 15.77 -23.89
N GLN A 554 -1.81 15.06 -25.02
CA GLN A 554 -0.72 14.73 -25.93
C GLN A 554 -0.70 15.64 -27.16
N ASN A 555 -1.86 16.01 -27.70
CA ASN A 555 -1.98 16.74 -28.96
C ASN A 555 -2.95 17.93 -28.84
N ASN A 556 -2.79 18.92 -29.72
CA ASN A 556 -3.84 19.89 -30.00
C ASN A 556 -4.89 19.28 -30.91
N ASP A 557 -6.10 19.83 -30.90
CA ASP A 557 -7.23 19.45 -31.75
C ASP A 557 -7.68 17.98 -31.56
N SER A 558 -7.35 17.37 -30.45
CA SER A 558 -7.92 16.09 -30.00
C SER A 558 -9.33 16.30 -29.46
N VAL A 559 -10.15 15.26 -29.49
CA VAL A 559 -11.47 15.24 -28.82
C VAL A 559 -11.32 14.83 -27.37
N ILE A 560 -12.07 15.50 -26.48
CA ILE A 560 -12.16 15.15 -25.07
C ILE A 560 -13.50 14.45 -24.84
N LEU A 561 -13.40 13.23 -24.29
CA LEU A 561 -14.54 12.42 -23.91
C LEU A 561 -14.65 12.33 -22.37
N LEU A 562 -15.87 12.40 -21.86
CA LEU A 562 -16.21 12.18 -20.45
C LEU A 562 -16.93 10.84 -20.31
N ILE A 563 -16.48 10.03 -19.37
CA ILE A 563 -17.11 8.80 -18.94
C ILE A 563 -17.65 9.00 -17.52
N GLY A 564 -18.95 8.73 -17.34
CA GLY A 564 -19.65 8.94 -16.07
C GLY A 564 -20.34 10.31 -15.98
N GLU A 565 -21.54 10.31 -15.41
CA GLU A 565 -22.34 11.53 -15.21
C GLU A 565 -21.91 12.27 -13.95
N ARG A 566 -22.00 13.61 -13.96
CA ARG A 566 -21.79 14.43 -12.76
C ARG A 566 -23.01 14.33 -11.85
N LYS A 567 -22.77 14.24 -10.54
CA LYS A 567 -23.83 14.14 -9.52
C LYS A 567 -23.64 15.21 -8.43
N ASN A 568 -24.64 15.39 -7.59
CA ASN A 568 -24.54 16.28 -6.42
C ASN A 568 -23.83 15.54 -5.27
N GLU A 569 -22.52 15.40 -5.37
CA GLU A 569 -21.68 14.65 -4.45
C GLU A 569 -20.46 15.49 -4.03
N LEU A 570 -20.72 16.55 -3.25
CA LEU A 570 -19.69 17.46 -2.70
C LEU A 570 -19.30 17.11 -1.25
N GLY A 571 -19.98 16.15 -0.62
CA GLY A 571 -19.66 15.72 0.75
C GLY A 571 -18.24 15.15 0.86
N GLY A 572 -17.44 15.73 1.74
CA GLY A 572 -16.04 15.38 1.91
C GLY A 572 -15.08 16.03 0.93
N SER A 573 -15.56 16.77 -0.06
CA SER A 573 -14.72 17.33 -1.13
C SER A 573 -13.73 18.39 -0.66
N VAL A 574 -12.69 18.60 -1.47
CA VAL A 574 -11.74 19.70 -1.30
C VAL A 574 -12.44 21.05 -1.43
N TYR A 575 -13.47 21.17 -2.29
CA TYR A 575 -14.27 22.37 -2.40
C TYR A 575 -14.95 22.75 -1.08
N TYR A 576 -15.55 21.76 -0.38
CA TYR A 576 -16.12 22.00 0.95
C TYR A 576 -15.06 22.25 2.02
N SER A 577 -13.85 21.67 1.86
CA SER A 577 -12.72 21.97 2.73
C SER A 577 -12.34 23.45 2.73
N LEU A 578 -12.37 24.13 1.57
CA LEU A 578 -12.14 25.57 1.46
C LEU A 578 -13.16 26.41 2.24
N LYS A 579 -14.32 25.84 2.56
CA LYS A 579 -15.39 26.48 3.31
C LYS A 579 -15.42 26.06 4.79
N ASN A 580 -14.48 25.21 5.24
CA ASN A 580 -14.49 24.55 6.54
C ASN A 580 -15.78 23.73 6.79
N GLU A 581 -16.34 23.16 5.73
CA GLU A 581 -17.54 22.32 5.75
C GLU A 581 -17.18 20.88 5.40
N LEU A 582 -17.98 19.92 5.89
CA LEU A 582 -17.82 18.51 5.56
C LEU A 582 -18.89 18.04 4.55
N GLY A 583 -20.13 18.51 4.70
CA GLY A 583 -21.26 18.05 3.90
C GLY A 583 -21.78 16.66 4.32
N ALA A 584 -22.65 16.09 3.49
CA ALA A 584 -23.27 14.79 3.75
C ALA A 584 -23.32 13.89 2.51
N ASN A 585 -23.32 14.47 1.31
CA ASN A 585 -23.44 13.72 0.06
C ASN A 585 -22.09 13.25 -0.45
N VAL A 586 -21.55 12.17 0.14
CA VAL A 586 -20.32 11.52 -0.35
C VAL A 586 -20.57 10.86 -1.71
N PRO A 587 -19.53 10.66 -2.52
CA PRO A 587 -19.65 9.85 -3.73
C PRO A 587 -20.18 8.45 -3.44
N LYS A 588 -21.21 8.04 -4.22
CA LYS A 588 -21.85 6.72 -4.11
C LYS A 588 -21.81 6.01 -5.46
N PRO A 589 -20.68 5.41 -5.79
CA PRO A 589 -20.50 4.72 -7.07
C PRO A 589 -21.48 3.55 -7.23
N ASN A 590 -21.99 3.39 -8.45
CA ASN A 590 -22.69 2.18 -8.85
C ASN A 590 -21.64 1.14 -9.28
N PHE A 591 -21.57 0.04 -8.57
CA PHE A 591 -20.53 -0.98 -8.79
C PHE A 591 -20.53 -1.58 -10.20
N GLU A 592 -21.71 -1.85 -10.77
CA GLU A 592 -21.83 -2.38 -12.11
C GLU A 592 -21.37 -1.36 -13.17
N GLU A 593 -21.75 -0.12 -13.00
CA GLU A 593 -21.30 0.98 -13.86
C GLU A 593 -19.77 1.13 -13.79
N VAL A 594 -19.18 1.18 -12.59
CA VAL A 594 -17.72 1.27 -12.39
C VAL A 594 -16.99 0.09 -13.03
N ARG A 595 -17.43 -1.14 -12.79
CA ARG A 595 -16.87 -2.35 -13.40
C ARG A 595 -16.89 -2.25 -14.94
N ASN A 596 -18.03 -1.89 -15.49
CA ASN A 596 -18.21 -1.80 -16.91
C ASN A 596 -17.36 -0.65 -17.52
N GLN A 597 -17.24 0.50 -16.84
CA GLN A 597 -16.34 1.60 -17.22
C GLN A 597 -14.88 1.12 -17.29
N ILE A 598 -14.39 0.43 -16.27
CA ILE A 598 -13.03 -0.13 -16.20
C ILE A 598 -12.80 -1.10 -17.37
N PHE A 599 -13.73 -2.01 -17.64
CA PHE A 599 -13.59 -2.99 -18.72
C PHE A 599 -13.58 -2.36 -20.10
N ALA A 600 -14.51 -1.44 -20.38
CA ALA A 600 -14.57 -0.73 -21.64
C ALA A 600 -13.34 0.16 -21.88
N LEU A 601 -12.89 0.88 -20.84
CA LEU A 601 -11.72 1.75 -20.92
C LEU A 601 -10.45 0.94 -21.23
N THR A 602 -10.20 -0.13 -20.50
CA THR A 602 -9.02 -0.97 -20.69
C THR A 602 -9.02 -1.67 -22.06
N ASP A 603 -10.20 -2.02 -22.64
CA ASP A 603 -10.32 -2.49 -24.03
C ASP A 603 -9.92 -1.39 -25.05
N CYS A 604 -10.37 -0.16 -24.82
CA CYS A 604 -10.04 0.97 -25.70
C CYS A 604 -8.53 1.30 -25.66
N ILE A 605 -7.91 1.27 -24.48
CA ILE A 605 -6.47 1.54 -24.33
C ILE A 605 -5.65 0.41 -24.96
N ASP A 606 -5.98 -0.85 -24.70
CA ASP A 606 -5.29 -2.01 -25.30
C ASP A 606 -5.38 -2.00 -26.84
N SER A 607 -6.51 -1.51 -27.38
CA SER A 607 -6.69 -1.32 -28.81
C SER A 607 -5.96 -0.09 -29.39
N GLY A 608 -5.30 0.73 -28.57
CA GLY A 608 -4.58 1.93 -29.00
C GLY A 608 -5.49 3.07 -29.47
N LEU A 609 -6.72 3.16 -28.96
CA LEU A 609 -7.71 4.17 -29.32
C LEU A 609 -7.59 5.46 -28.49
N VAL A 610 -7.00 5.40 -27.30
CA VAL A 610 -6.86 6.48 -26.32
C VAL A 610 -5.44 7.03 -26.34
N LEU A 611 -5.28 8.35 -26.28
CA LEU A 611 -3.99 9.04 -26.25
C LEU A 611 -3.53 9.32 -24.82
N SER A 612 -4.44 9.79 -23.97
CA SER A 612 -4.26 10.00 -22.55
C SER A 612 -5.58 9.80 -21.81
N CYS A 613 -5.48 9.45 -20.55
CA CYS A 613 -6.63 9.26 -19.68
C CYS A 613 -6.29 9.70 -18.26
N HIS A 614 -7.27 10.31 -17.59
CA HIS A 614 -7.18 10.69 -16.18
C HIS A 614 -8.49 10.36 -15.50
N ASP A 615 -8.43 9.84 -14.26
CA ASP A 615 -9.62 9.62 -13.49
C ASP A 615 -10.16 10.96 -12.91
N ILE A 616 -11.39 10.94 -12.41
CA ILE A 616 -11.99 12.08 -11.73
C ILE A 616 -12.15 11.70 -10.27
N ALA A 617 -11.44 12.40 -9.38
CA ALA A 617 -11.42 12.17 -7.95
C ALA A 617 -11.45 13.51 -7.19
N ASP A 618 -10.56 13.72 -6.23
CA ASP A 618 -10.44 14.93 -5.42
C ASP A 618 -10.44 16.21 -6.28
N GLY A 619 -11.18 17.23 -5.86
CA GLY A 619 -11.34 18.50 -6.59
C GLY A 619 -12.21 18.43 -7.84
N GLY A 620 -12.74 17.27 -8.23
CA GLY A 620 -13.70 17.07 -9.30
C GLY A 620 -13.14 17.26 -10.71
N ILE A 621 -14.04 17.33 -11.70
CA ILE A 621 -13.65 17.38 -13.13
C ILE A 621 -12.83 18.61 -13.50
N ALA A 622 -13.02 19.74 -12.82
CA ALA A 622 -12.26 20.95 -13.12
C ALA A 622 -10.77 20.79 -12.77
N SER A 623 -10.48 20.12 -11.65
CA SER A 623 -9.11 19.80 -11.27
C SER A 623 -8.48 18.76 -12.20
N ALA A 624 -9.20 17.69 -12.51
CA ALA A 624 -8.73 16.65 -13.43
C ALA A 624 -8.41 17.24 -14.83
N LEU A 625 -9.27 18.08 -15.39
CA LEU A 625 -8.98 18.79 -16.65
C LEU A 625 -7.75 19.69 -16.55
N ALA A 626 -7.59 20.40 -15.43
CA ALA A 626 -6.42 21.25 -15.22
C ALA A 626 -5.12 20.44 -15.18
N GLU A 627 -5.07 19.35 -14.43
CA GLU A 627 -3.91 18.46 -14.33
C GLU A 627 -3.50 17.87 -15.67
N MET A 628 -4.48 17.48 -16.49
CA MET A 628 -4.22 17.01 -17.86
C MET A 628 -3.50 18.05 -18.74
N THR A 629 -3.65 19.36 -18.45
CA THR A 629 -3.00 20.43 -19.25
C THR A 629 -1.54 20.67 -18.87
N PHE A 630 -1.08 20.29 -17.67
CA PHE A 630 0.15 20.82 -17.06
C PHE A 630 1.43 20.40 -17.78
N ARG A 631 1.57 19.15 -18.17
CA ARG A 631 2.85 18.63 -18.68
C ARG A 631 3.24 19.29 -19.99
N ASN A 632 2.35 19.29 -20.97
CA ASN A 632 2.59 19.78 -22.33
C ASN A 632 2.09 21.21 -22.54
N SER A 633 1.47 21.83 -21.53
CA SER A 633 0.86 23.15 -21.59
C SER A 633 -0.16 23.27 -22.73
N ILE A 634 -0.94 22.22 -22.92
CA ILE A 634 -2.04 22.16 -23.89
C ILE A 634 -3.33 22.44 -23.14
N GLY A 635 -4.00 23.55 -23.46
CA GLY A 635 -5.28 23.92 -22.85
C GLY A 635 -6.45 23.07 -23.37
N CYS A 636 -7.66 23.42 -22.93
CA CYS A 636 -8.89 22.76 -23.37
C CYS A 636 -10.08 23.70 -23.37
N ASN A 637 -11.05 23.37 -24.24
CA ASN A 637 -12.35 24.03 -24.26
C ASN A 637 -13.44 22.96 -24.22
N VAL A 638 -14.16 22.92 -23.12
CA VAL A 638 -15.17 21.87 -22.85
C VAL A 638 -16.50 22.47 -22.42
N ASN A 639 -17.57 21.75 -22.79
CA ASN A 639 -18.94 22.05 -22.38
C ASN A 639 -19.59 20.79 -21.82
N ILE A 640 -19.96 20.81 -20.53
CA ILE A 640 -20.56 19.70 -19.80
C ILE A 640 -22.05 20.03 -19.61
N GLU A 641 -22.92 19.30 -20.30
CA GLU A 641 -24.36 19.45 -20.16
C GLU A 641 -24.84 18.79 -18.87
N SER A 642 -25.49 19.56 -17.97
CA SER A 642 -26.04 19.09 -16.72
C SER A 642 -27.06 20.10 -16.18
N ASP A 643 -28.05 19.59 -15.45
CA ASP A 643 -29.02 20.40 -14.68
C ASP A 643 -28.49 20.85 -13.31
N LEU A 644 -27.28 20.45 -12.95
CA LEU A 644 -26.63 20.81 -11.69
C LEU A 644 -26.14 22.28 -11.70
N SER A 645 -26.01 22.87 -10.53
CA SER A 645 -25.33 24.17 -10.38
C SER A 645 -23.86 24.09 -10.76
N PRO A 646 -23.25 25.19 -11.23
CA PRO A 646 -21.86 25.20 -11.70
C PRO A 646 -20.85 24.62 -10.72
N ASP A 647 -20.96 24.92 -9.42
CA ASP A 647 -20.09 24.37 -8.38
C ASP A 647 -20.14 22.83 -8.31
N LYS A 648 -21.32 22.26 -8.49
CA LYS A 648 -21.53 20.81 -8.49
C LYS A 648 -21.02 20.15 -9.77
N ILE A 649 -21.16 20.81 -10.92
CA ILE A 649 -20.59 20.31 -12.17
C ILE A 649 -19.07 20.24 -12.06
N LEU A 650 -18.44 21.33 -11.59
CA LEU A 650 -17.00 21.51 -11.59
C LEU A 650 -16.27 20.72 -10.50
N PHE A 651 -16.83 20.71 -9.28
CA PHE A 651 -16.11 20.30 -8.07
C PHE A 651 -16.71 19.10 -7.34
N SER A 652 -17.82 18.51 -7.83
CA SER A 652 -18.26 17.20 -7.31
C SER A 652 -17.21 16.15 -7.58
N GLU A 653 -16.89 15.37 -6.55
CA GLU A 653 -15.90 14.30 -6.62
C GLU A 653 -16.50 12.96 -7.05
N THR A 654 -17.61 13.05 -7.80
CA THR A 654 -18.19 11.90 -8.50
C THR A 654 -17.17 11.30 -9.46
N GLY A 655 -16.86 10.04 -9.29
CA GLY A 655 -15.88 9.33 -10.10
C GLY A 655 -16.24 9.25 -11.60
N GLY A 656 -15.27 8.92 -12.40
CA GLY A 656 -15.36 8.81 -13.85
C GLY A 656 -14.00 8.96 -14.49
N PHE A 657 -13.97 9.14 -15.85
CA PHE A 657 -12.73 9.31 -16.59
C PHE A 657 -12.85 10.42 -17.63
N ILE A 658 -11.73 11.10 -17.87
CA ILE A 658 -11.53 12.02 -18.99
C ILE A 658 -10.56 11.35 -19.95
N LEU A 659 -10.95 11.24 -21.22
CA LEU A 659 -10.11 10.65 -22.26
C LEU A 659 -9.77 11.69 -23.33
N GLU A 660 -8.51 11.72 -23.72
CA GLU A 660 -8.08 12.36 -24.97
C GLU A 660 -8.02 11.34 -26.09
N VAL A 661 -8.68 11.62 -27.20
CA VAL A 661 -8.77 10.71 -28.34
C VAL A 661 -8.64 11.43 -29.69
N LEU A 662 -8.14 10.74 -30.70
CA LEU A 662 -8.17 11.27 -32.06
C LEU A 662 -9.62 11.31 -32.57
N PRO A 663 -10.04 12.35 -33.35
CA PRO A 663 -11.40 12.47 -33.88
C PRO A 663 -11.89 11.21 -34.62
N LYS A 664 -11.01 10.53 -35.34
CA LYS A 664 -11.33 9.29 -36.09
C LYS A 664 -11.67 8.09 -35.17
N ASN A 665 -11.31 8.11 -33.90
CA ASN A 665 -11.51 7.01 -32.94
C ASN A 665 -12.81 7.15 -32.13
N VAL A 666 -13.46 8.32 -32.13
CA VAL A 666 -14.62 8.65 -31.31
C VAL A 666 -15.76 7.64 -31.47
N ASP A 667 -16.18 7.37 -32.71
CA ASP A 667 -17.30 6.45 -32.96
C ASP A 667 -16.96 5.01 -32.53
N THR A 668 -15.71 4.59 -32.71
CA THR A 668 -15.25 3.26 -32.28
C THR A 668 -15.31 3.15 -30.74
N ILE A 669 -14.84 4.17 -30.01
CA ILE A 669 -14.89 4.20 -28.56
C ILE A 669 -16.33 4.19 -28.05
N LYS A 670 -17.22 5.05 -28.62
CA LYS A 670 -18.65 5.03 -28.31
C LYS A 670 -19.28 3.65 -28.50
N SER A 671 -18.89 2.95 -29.58
CA SER A 671 -19.34 1.58 -29.86
C SER A 671 -18.85 0.58 -28.80
N VAL A 672 -17.57 0.66 -28.38
CA VAL A 672 -17.02 -0.21 -27.32
C VAL A 672 -17.78 0.00 -26.01
N PHE A 673 -17.95 1.25 -25.56
CA PHE A 673 -18.68 1.55 -24.32
C PHE A 673 -20.15 1.14 -24.40
N SER A 674 -20.80 1.29 -25.56
CA SER A 674 -22.18 0.85 -25.77
C SER A 674 -22.36 -0.67 -25.59
N ASN A 675 -21.33 -1.48 -25.91
CA ASN A 675 -21.36 -2.92 -25.65
C ASN A 675 -21.39 -3.26 -24.14
N TYR A 676 -20.97 -2.32 -23.31
CA TYR A 676 -21.02 -2.41 -21.86
C TYR A 676 -22.20 -1.62 -21.26
N GLU A 677 -23.18 -1.22 -22.10
CA GLU A 677 -24.37 -0.44 -21.71
C GLU A 677 -24.04 0.94 -21.12
N LEU A 678 -22.93 1.54 -21.56
CA LEU A 678 -22.44 2.83 -21.04
C LEU A 678 -22.54 3.94 -22.11
N GLY A 679 -22.86 5.15 -21.65
CA GLY A 679 -22.77 6.38 -22.43
C GLY A 679 -21.35 6.97 -22.42
N VAL A 680 -21.00 7.64 -23.52
CA VAL A 680 -19.78 8.42 -23.67
C VAL A 680 -20.17 9.81 -24.15
N PHE A 681 -19.74 10.85 -23.42
CA PHE A 681 -20.06 12.22 -23.70
C PHE A 681 -18.86 12.91 -24.37
N GLU A 682 -19.07 13.44 -25.57
CA GLU A 682 -18.10 14.29 -26.24
C GLU A 682 -18.26 15.70 -25.66
N ILE A 683 -17.30 16.14 -24.85
CA ILE A 683 -17.44 17.40 -24.07
C ILE A 683 -16.62 18.55 -24.67
N GLY A 684 -15.70 18.30 -25.60
CA GLY A 684 -14.91 19.37 -26.19
C GLY A 684 -13.63 18.91 -26.85
N SER A 685 -12.64 19.80 -26.90
CA SER A 685 -11.37 19.57 -27.56
C SER A 685 -10.19 20.16 -26.79
N THR A 686 -9.01 19.55 -27.03
CA THR A 686 -7.72 20.05 -26.55
C THR A 686 -7.22 21.19 -27.44
N GLY A 687 -6.47 22.13 -26.86
CA GLY A 687 -5.79 23.20 -27.60
C GLY A 687 -5.83 24.55 -26.87
N GLY A 688 -5.06 25.49 -27.36
CA GLY A 688 -4.93 26.80 -26.76
C GLY A 688 -4.04 26.81 -25.49
N GLU A 689 -4.07 27.92 -24.77
CA GLU A 689 -3.25 28.18 -23.58
C GLU A 689 -4.08 28.36 -22.31
N SER A 690 -5.41 28.14 -22.40
CA SER A 690 -6.35 28.31 -21.29
C SER A 690 -7.23 27.08 -21.08
N ILE A 691 -7.81 26.99 -19.90
CA ILE A 691 -8.80 26.00 -19.48
C ILE A 691 -10.14 26.69 -19.51
N GLN A 692 -11.01 26.31 -20.47
CA GLN A 692 -12.35 26.87 -20.63
C GLN A 692 -13.38 25.77 -20.36
N ILE A 693 -14.26 25.99 -19.37
CA ILE A 693 -15.29 25.02 -18.98
C ILE A 693 -16.63 25.77 -18.92
N ASN A 694 -17.59 25.38 -19.78
CA ASN A 694 -18.98 25.89 -19.80
C ASN A 694 -19.11 27.44 -19.93
N GLY A 695 -18.05 28.16 -20.32
CA GLY A 695 -18.01 29.62 -20.24
C GLY A 695 -18.04 30.17 -18.78
N ILE A 696 -17.88 29.30 -17.77
CA ILE A 696 -17.84 29.61 -16.34
C ILE A 696 -16.40 29.85 -15.92
N THR A 697 -15.45 29.04 -16.38
CA THR A 697 -14.02 29.22 -16.19
C THR A 697 -13.37 29.58 -17.52
N ASP A 698 -12.41 30.51 -17.48
CA ASP A 698 -11.47 30.81 -18.56
C ASP A 698 -10.17 31.31 -17.90
N ILE A 699 -9.21 30.42 -17.71
CA ILE A 699 -8.01 30.67 -16.94
C ILE A 699 -6.79 30.10 -17.68
N PHE A 700 -5.67 30.79 -17.63
CA PHE A 700 -4.44 30.33 -18.26
C PHE A 700 -3.88 29.07 -17.57
N VAL A 701 -3.43 28.10 -18.39
CA VAL A 701 -2.73 26.88 -17.92
C VAL A 701 -1.52 27.24 -17.05
N SER A 702 -0.79 28.30 -17.39
CA SER A 702 0.38 28.76 -16.62
C SER A 702 0.05 29.20 -15.20
N GLU A 703 -1.14 29.77 -14.99
CA GLU A 703 -1.60 30.22 -13.68
C GLU A 703 -2.01 29.05 -12.79
N THR A 704 -2.84 28.16 -13.32
CA THR A 704 -3.30 26.95 -12.62
C THR A 704 -2.13 26.00 -12.32
N LYS A 705 -1.21 25.80 -13.27
CA LYS A 705 0.01 25.01 -13.07
C LYS A 705 0.89 25.58 -11.96
N LYS A 706 1.06 26.93 -11.92
CA LYS A 706 1.85 27.57 -10.87
C LYS A 706 1.22 27.34 -9.49
N ALA A 707 -0.10 27.50 -9.36
CA ALA A 707 -0.83 27.24 -8.12
C ALA A 707 -0.64 25.79 -7.67
N TRP A 708 -0.83 24.84 -8.57
CA TRP A 708 -0.66 23.40 -8.29
C TRP A 708 0.78 23.04 -7.90
N THR A 709 1.78 23.51 -8.66
CA THR A 709 3.19 23.18 -8.39
C THR A 709 3.67 23.74 -7.04
N ASN A 710 3.25 24.94 -6.67
CA ASN A 710 3.72 25.62 -5.49
C ASN A 710 2.89 25.36 -4.24
N GLY A 711 1.62 24.95 -4.38
CA GLY A 711 0.66 24.93 -3.29
C GLY A 711 1.09 24.12 -2.07
N LEU A 712 1.70 22.94 -2.26
CA LEU A 712 2.27 22.15 -1.16
C LEU A 712 3.68 22.66 -0.78
N ARG A 713 4.54 22.94 -1.77
CA ARG A 713 5.93 23.35 -1.56
C ARG A 713 6.07 24.62 -0.70
N GLU A 714 5.16 25.56 -0.85
CA GLU A 714 5.16 26.79 -0.06
C GLU A 714 4.65 26.60 1.38
N LYS A 715 3.91 25.50 1.62
CA LYS A 715 3.38 25.16 2.95
C LYS A 715 4.36 24.33 3.78
N LEU A 716 5.22 23.54 3.16
CA LEU A 716 6.30 22.78 3.79
C LEU A 716 7.46 23.69 4.14
#